data_cbc7fda2fbe415976b3b55be58665358
#
_entry.id   cbc7fda2fbe415976b3b55be58665358
#
_cell.length_a   1.000
_cell.length_b   1.000
_cell.length_c   1.000
_cell.angle_alpha   90.00
_cell.angle_beta   90.00
_cell.angle_gamma   90.00
#
_symmetry.space_group_name_H-M   'P 1'
#
loop_
_entity.id
_entity.type
_entity.pdbx_description
1 polymer ?
#
loop_
_entity_poly.entity_id
_entity_poly.type
_entity_poly.pdbx_seq_one_letter_code
_entity_poly.pdbx_strand_id
1 'polypeptide(L)'
;MKRIFTLLLVLLAGFTANAQYYYFSGSGEFSGSLNQDPTYPAGGGQVAGWTSLVGPSAATPVWSANQTLPFAFNFNGAPVTDYKISSTGVLTFTTSATAVPGATSATLPDASIPDKSICAWGLNASGTNDNGSIKVFGTAPNRQLWIHYSSCTNGTIGWSYYSIVLVEGTDQIFVVDQRNTTGAGDLTIGIQIDGTNAVNVTGSPAVGAQAGTNPDPADDYHYEFIQGVQSPNEIKLQSFDLLPYVAAGNVNMVGTVRNLGSNPITQFGVSYDAGSGPVTGTVTGVNIPSNGTYQFIHSTPLTTVAGSAYSINMTVSMVGDVNMANNSLTSNAVALTSIPSRTVVGEERTGTWCGWCPRGAVGLAGMEATSDFIGIAVHNSDPMTISNYDGGIATWIPSSFPTGGVDRVNTGNPANFSVMYAGRVNDLTPCKVNSVTYTSTATNITVTADVEFMGTISGDYRLSLVTLEDDLINSDAGWAQVNYYDGGGNGLMTDPVTGFEWSTAGDPVNSVDFGGYDHVAMTLSSNDILGTPGSLPASSVPVGVHSYTFAAIPKTTYNDLSKAHAVVMIVNSVTGEIMNAGKSSSFSAQSLDELSNVANYKVYPNPSTGSVSLAFNLLNNANVSVQVTDALGNIVHTEASTLMVAGEHNAAFNGANLADGMYFVNLNVDGEVITKRLTIVK
;
A
#
# COMPACT_ATOMS: atom_id res chain seq x y z
N MET A 1 -46.21 72.72 17.51
CA MET A 1 -46.00 71.40 16.87
C MET A 1 -44.96 70.62 17.69
N LYS A 2 -45.45 69.79 18.60
CA LYS A 2 -44.60 68.94 19.45
C LYS A 2 -44.52 67.58 18.76
N ARG A 3 -43.28 67.15 18.38
CA ARG A 3 -43.01 65.81 17.85
C ARG A 3 -42.79 64.92 19.04
N ILE A 4 -43.68 63.94 19.22
CA ILE A 4 -43.52 62.81 20.18
C ILE A 4 -42.62 61.77 19.50
N PHE A 5 -41.47 61.53 20.07
CA PHE A 5 -40.65 60.38 19.71
C PHE A 5 -41.10 59.18 20.53
N THR A 6 -41.75 58.22 19.87
CA THR A 6 -42.07 56.93 20.50
C THR A 6 -40.86 56.03 20.40
N LEU A 7 -40.22 55.77 21.54
CA LEU A 7 -39.11 54.81 21.65
C LEU A 7 -39.69 53.39 21.67
N LEU A 8 -39.52 52.65 20.58
CA LEU A 8 -39.92 51.24 20.49
C LEU A 8 -38.83 50.41 21.19
N LEU A 9 -39.10 49.97 22.42
CA LEU A 9 -38.26 49.03 23.17
C LEU A 9 -38.53 47.63 22.62
N VAL A 10 -37.65 47.14 21.71
CA VAL A 10 -37.65 45.72 21.30
C VAL A 10 -37.08 44.94 22.46
N LEU A 11 -37.92 44.25 23.22
CA LEU A 11 -37.49 43.16 24.11
C LEU A 11 -36.95 42.03 23.24
N LEU A 12 -35.65 41.91 23.12
CA LEU A 12 -35.02 40.65 22.74
C LEU A 12 -35.26 39.68 23.91
N ALA A 13 -36.30 38.88 23.82
CA ALA A 13 -36.36 37.64 24.59
C ALA A 13 -35.26 36.74 24.07
N GLY A 14 -34.10 36.75 24.74
CA GLY A 14 -33.10 35.75 24.54
C GLY A 14 -33.70 34.39 24.90
N PHE A 15 -34.08 33.63 23.89
CA PHE A 15 -34.23 32.20 24.04
C PHE A 15 -32.81 31.70 24.33
N THR A 16 -32.53 31.45 25.62
CA THR A 16 -31.43 30.55 25.99
C THR A 16 -31.86 29.18 25.49
N ALA A 17 -31.60 28.86 24.24
CA ALA A 17 -31.58 27.48 23.81
C ALA A 17 -30.49 26.84 24.67
N ASN A 18 -30.87 26.01 25.65
CA ASN A 18 -29.93 25.18 26.35
C ASN A 18 -29.33 24.26 25.29
N ALA A 19 -28.15 24.61 24.81
CA ALA A 19 -27.42 23.73 23.93
C ALA A 19 -27.24 22.42 24.69
N GLN A 20 -27.76 21.35 24.13
CA GLN A 20 -27.51 20.00 24.62
C GLN A 20 -26.49 19.36 23.71
N TYR A 21 -25.97 18.24 24.12
CA TYR A 21 -25.14 17.42 23.24
C TYR A 21 -25.91 16.18 22.83
N TYR A 22 -25.67 15.73 21.62
CA TYR A 22 -25.96 14.38 21.17
C TYR A 22 -24.66 13.76 20.67
N TYR A 23 -24.60 12.45 20.49
CA TYR A 23 -23.38 11.82 20.04
C TYR A 23 -23.64 10.80 18.95
N PHE A 24 -22.58 10.58 18.17
CA PHE A 24 -22.42 9.44 17.28
C PHE A 24 -21.24 8.60 17.71
N SER A 25 -21.20 7.32 17.28
CA SER A 25 -20.05 6.47 17.49
C SER A 25 -19.79 5.61 16.24
N GLY A 26 -18.54 5.24 16.04
CA GLY A 26 -18.14 4.41 14.89
C GLY A 26 -16.70 3.96 14.99
N SER A 27 -16.38 2.89 14.25
CA SER A 27 -15.01 2.36 14.10
C SER A 27 -14.32 2.95 12.88
N GLY A 28 -12.99 2.86 12.89
CA GLY A 28 -12.12 3.27 11.82
C GLY A 28 -11.68 4.73 11.86
N GLU A 29 -10.81 5.08 10.94
CA GLU A 29 -10.31 6.44 10.78
C GLU A 29 -11.47 7.37 10.41
N PHE A 30 -11.64 8.44 11.19
CA PHE A 30 -12.64 9.46 10.88
C PHE A 30 -12.07 10.46 9.86
N SER A 31 -12.91 10.93 8.93
CA SER A 31 -12.48 11.89 7.90
C SER A 31 -11.81 13.12 8.53
N GLY A 32 -10.55 13.36 8.18
CA GLY A 32 -9.77 14.45 8.74
C GLY A 32 -8.62 14.01 9.64
N SER A 33 -8.24 12.74 9.60
CA SER A 33 -7.08 12.19 10.32
C SER A 33 -7.12 12.45 11.82
N LEU A 34 -8.25 12.12 12.46
CA LEU A 34 -8.38 12.20 13.91
C LEU A 34 -7.51 11.19 14.63
N ASN A 35 -7.22 10.08 13.99
CA ASN A 35 -6.42 9.00 14.54
C ASN A 35 -4.95 9.26 14.25
N GLN A 36 -4.18 9.55 15.30
CA GLN A 36 -2.76 9.89 15.20
C GLN A 36 -1.89 8.81 15.86
N ASP A 37 -2.27 7.57 15.76
CA ASP A 37 -1.63 6.44 16.39
C ASP A 37 -0.10 6.40 16.25
N PRO A 38 0.47 6.54 15.05
CA PRO A 38 1.93 6.48 14.90
C PRO A 38 2.68 7.59 15.63
N THR A 39 1.96 8.63 16.08
CA THR A 39 2.56 9.83 16.67
C THR A 39 2.23 10.04 18.14
N TYR A 40 1.40 9.19 18.77
CA TYR A 40 1.09 9.32 20.19
C TYR A 40 2.18 8.71 21.10
N PRO A 41 2.37 9.24 22.32
CA PRO A 41 3.33 8.66 23.25
C PRO A 41 2.82 7.33 23.79
N ALA A 42 3.63 6.29 23.66
CA ALA A 42 3.36 4.96 24.20
C ALA A 42 4.42 4.57 25.22
N GLY A 43 4.04 3.76 26.21
CA GLY A 43 4.98 3.19 27.17
C GLY A 43 5.70 4.19 28.07
N GLY A 44 5.06 5.30 28.44
CA GLY A 44 5.63 6.32 29.36
C GLY A 44 6.70 7.21 28.74
N GLY A 45 7.08 6.98 27.50
CA GLY A 45 8.02 7.82 26.76
C GLY A 45 7.38 9.11 26.26
N GLN A 46 8.14 10.23 26.28
CA GLN A 46 7.70 11.43 25.58
C GLN A 46 8.11 11.35 24.11
N VAL A 47 7.14 11.39 23.21
CA VAL A 47 7.38 11.53 21.78
C VAL A 47 7.45 13.02 21.44
N ALA A 48 8.27 13.38 20.46
CA ALA A 48 8.47 14.75 20.04
C ALA A 48 7.15 15.49 19.76
N GLY A 49 6.99 16.64 20.36
CA GLY A 49 5.80 17.50 20.23
C GLY A 49 4.64 17.20 21.19
N TRP A 50 4.72 16.17 22.02
CA TRP A 50 3.78 15.94 23.13
C TRP A 50 4.29 16.54 24.44
N THR A 51 3.38 17.09 25.24
CA THR A 51 3.66 17.66 26.56
C THR A 51 2.90 16.87 27.63
N SER A 52 3.60 16.26 28.57
CA SER A 52 2.98 15.55 29.69
C SER A 52 2.37 16.54 30.68
N LEU A 53 1.13 16.32 31.07
CA LEU A 53 0.38 17.11 32.06
C LEU A 53 0.17 16.35 33.36
N VAL A 54 -0.11 15.05 33.28
CA VAL A 54 -0.21 14.15 34.42
C VAL A 54 0.79 13.04 34.17
N GLY A 55 1.74 12.92 35.08
CA GLY A 55 2.90 12.04 34.91
C GLY A 55 2.63 10.62 35.41
N PRO A 56 3.60 9.70 35.15
CA PRO A 56 3.48 8.31 35.56
C PRO A 56 3.43 8.16 37.08
N SER A 57 2.88 7.03 37.52
CA SER A 57 2.83 6.62 38.93
C SER A 57 2.05 7.57 39.84
N ALA A 58 0.93 8.11 39.37
CA ALA A 58 0.00 8.83 40.23
C ALA A 58 -0.66 7.86 41.19
N ALA A 59 -0.03 7.57 42.34
CA ALA A 59 -0.52 6.65 43.35
C ALA A 59 -1.89 7.05 43.91
N THR A 60 -2.27 8.32 43.80
CA THR A 60 -3.61 8.87 44.09
C THR A 60 -4.04 9.73 42.89
N PRO A 61 -5.35 9.81 42.60
CA PRO A 61 -5.86 10.69 41.57
C PRO A 61 -5.40 12.14 41.74
N VAL A 62 -4.95 12.77 40.67
CA VAL A 62 -4.45 14.15 40.67
C VAL A 62 -5.05 14.95 39.50
N TRP A 63 -5.16 16.28 39.67
CA TRP A 63 -5.36 17.25 38.59
C TRP A 63 -4.04 17.72 38.03
N SER A 64 -3.98 17.99 36.74
CA SER A 64 -2.92 18.79 36.17
C SER A 64 -2.98 20.25 36.63
N ALA A 65 -1.93 21.02 36.40
CA ALA A 65 -2.04 22.47 36.38
C ALA A 65 -3.05 22.94 35.32
N ASN A 66 -3.63 24.13 35.53
CA ASN A 66 -4.50 24.75 34.52
C ASN A 66 -3.74 25.00 33.23
N GLN A 67 -4.40 24.72 32.10
CA GLN A 67 -3.89 24.91 30.73
C GLN A 67 -4.80 25.92 30.03
N THR A 68 -4.23 26.74 29.17
CA THR A 68 -5.00 27.64 28.31
C THR A 68 -5.30 26.93 26.96
N LEU A 69 -6.50 27.04 26.45
CA LEU A 69 -6.87 26.48 25.15
C LEU A 69 -6.08 27.16 24.02
N PRO A 70 -5.56 26.40 23.04
CA PRO A 70 -4.76 26.95 21.96
C PRO A 70 -5.58 27.70 20.88
N PHE A 71 -6.94 27.66 20.98
CA PHE A 71 -7.88 28.29 20.09
C PHE A 71 -9.19 28.60 20.80
N ALA A 72 -10.03 29.43 20.18
CA ALA A 72 -11.37 29.72 20.67
C ALA A 72 -12.24 28.45 20.62
N PHE A 73 -12.90 28.17 21.71
CA PHE A 73 -13.77 26.99 21.86
C PHE A 73 -14.98 27.31 22.73
N ASN A 74 -16.15 26.83 22.32
CA ASN A 74 -17.37 26.97 23.11
C ASN A 74 -17.76 25.59 23.69
N PHE A 75 -18.06 25.58 24.97
CA PHE A 75 -18.64 24.42 25.64
C PHE A 75 -20.10 24.72 26.02
N ASN A 76 -21.02 23.92 25.53
CA ASN A 76 -22.46 24.11 25.70
C ASN A 76 -22.92 25.54 25.34
N GLY A 77 -22.43 26.05 24.18
CA GLY A 77 -22.76 27.38 23.67
C GLY A 77 -22.09 28.56 24.37
N ALA A 78 -21.27 28.35 25.38
CA ALA A 78 -20.54 29.37 26.10
C ALA A 78 -19.03 29.28 25.91
N PRO A 79 -18.31 30.40 25.69
CA PRO A 79 -16.87 30.38 25.50
C PRO A 79 -16.15 29.88 26.77
N VAL A 80 -15.11 29.08 26.56
CA VAL A 80 -14.19 28.61 27.60
C VAL A 80 -12.76 28.90 27.16
N THR A 81 -11.87 29.22 28.12
CA THR A 81 -10.49 29.64 27.83
C THR A 81 -9.45 28.71 28.43
N ASP A 82 -9.79 28.07 29.55
CA ASP A 82 -8.86 27.29 30.32
C ASP A 82 -9.47 25.95 30.70
N TYR A 83 -8.62 24.95 30.85
CA TYR A 83 -9.00 23.58 31.23
C TYR A 83 -7.94 22.94 32.11
N LYS A 84 -8.26 21.81 32.70
CA LYS A 84 -7.30 20.89 33.31
C LYS A 84 -7.78 19.46 33.15
N ILE A 85 -6.86 18.52 33.31
CA ILE A 85 -7.17 17.09 33.20
C ILE A 85 -6.85 16.34 34.48
N SER A 86 -7.64 15.30 34.76
CA SER A 86 -7.33 14.37 35.85
C SER A 86 -6.53 13.16 35.35
N SER A 87 -5.81 12.50 36.24
CA SER A 87 -5.18 11.20 35.96
C SER A 87 -6.19 10.06 35.80
N THR A 88 -7.48 10.33 35.91
CA THR A 88 -8.59 9.38 35.82
C THR A 88 -9.46 9.55 34.55
N GLY A 89 -9.00 10.28 33.58
CA GLY A 89 -9.68 10.41 32.27
C GLY A 89 -10.74 11.52 32.19
N VAL A 90 -10.67 12.55 33.03
CA VAL A 90 -11.62 13.68 33.03
C VAL A 90 -10.91 14.96 32.59
N LEU A 91 -11.42 15.63 31.56
CA LEU A 91 -11.13 17.02 31.24
C LEU A 91 -12.24 17.91 31.81
N THR A 92 -11.87 19.00 32.49
CA THR A 92 -12.84 19.98 32.98
C THR A 92 -12.45 21.41 32.63
N PHE A 93 -13.44 22.22 32.23
CA PHE A 93 -13.32 23.67 32.09
C PHE A 93 -13.58 24.41 33.39
N THR A 94 -14.04 23.73 34.45
CA THR A 94 -14.17 24.26 35.79
C THR A 94 -12.81 24.16 36.52
N THR A 95 -11.89 25.03 36.15
CA THR A 95 -10.50 25.00 36.63
C THR A 95 -10.36 25.28 38.12
N SER A 96 -11.39 25.84 38.78
CA SER A 96 -11.43 26.05 40.24
C SER A 96 -11.76 24.78 41.02
N ALA A 97 -12.20 23.68 40.39
CA ALA A 97 -12.49 22.43 41.09
C ALA A 97 -11.24 21.88 41.80
N THR A 98 -11.34 21.52 43.07
CA THR A 98 -10.23 20.98 43.89
C THR A 98 -10.32 19.48 44.10
N ALA A 99 -11.53 18.94 44.26
CA ALA A 99 -11.75 17.51 44.36
C ALA A 99 -11.41 16.81 43.06
N VAL A 100 -10.59 15.75 43.11
CA VAL A 100 -10.20 14.96 41.94
C VAL A 100 -11.12 13.75 41.84
N PRO A 101 -11.72 13.48 40.66
CA PRO A 101 -12.50 12.27 40.44
C PRO A 101 -11.66 11.00 40.69
N GLY A 102 -12.23 10.02 41.41
CA GLY A 102 -11.59 8.70 41.60
C GLY A 102 -11.55 7.91 40.29
N ALA A 103 -10.86 6.77 40.29
CA ALA A 103 -10.79 5.86 39.14
C ALA A 103 -12.02 4.95 38.98
N THR A 104 -12.95 4.97 39.96
CA THR A 104 -14.22 4.24 39.88
C THR A 104 -15.26 5.12 39.22
N SER A 105 -15.72 4.73 38.04
CA SER A 105 -16.69 5.48 37.25
C SER A 105 -18.13 5.28 37.71
N ALA A 106 -19.00 6.23 37.41
CA ALA A 106 -20.43 6.16 37.63
C ALA A 106 -21.18 6.84 36.47
N THR A 107 -22.50 6.66 36.42
CA THR A 107 -23.31 7.34 35.40
C THR A 107 -23.37 8.85 35.68
N LEU A 108 -23.17 9.66 34.62
CA LEU A 108 -23.32 11.13 34.70
C LEU A 108 -24.81 11.54 34.70
N PRO A 109 -25.20 12.65 35.39
CA PRO A 109 -24.32 13.51 36.15
C PRO A 109 -23.94 12.87 37.50
N ASP A 110 -22.67 13.03 37.87
CA ASP A 110 -22.15 12.55 39.15
C ASP A 110 -21.52 13.71 39.95
N ALA A 111 -21.75 13.74 41.27
CA ALA A 111 -21.29 14.83 42.10
C ALA A 111 -19.75 14.91 42.25
N SER A 112 -19.03 13.85 41.96
CA SER A 112 -17.56 13.84 41.94
C SER A 112 -16.96 14.46 40.70
N ILE A 113 -17.77 14.61 39.65
CA ILE A 113 -17.34 15.21 38.38
C ILE A 113 -17.70 16.72 38.40
N PRO A 114 -16.76 17.62 38.17
CA PRO A 114 -17.06 19.03 38.07
C PRO A 114 -18.02 19.33 36.89
N ASP A 115 -18.80 20.40 37.03
CA ASP A 115 -19.52 20.93 35.89
C ASP A 115 -18.59 21.25 34.74
N LYS A 116 -19.11 21.27 33.49
CA LYS A 116 -18.38 21.50 32.27
C LYS A 116 -17.21 20.52 32.06
N SER A 117 -17.49 19.23 32.18
CA SER A 117 -16.52 18.17 32.04
C SER A 117 -16.79 17.23 30.88
N ILE A 118 -15.71 16.75 30.24
CA ILE A 118 -15.69 15.69 29.23
C ILE A 118 -15.02 14.48 29.87
N CYS A 119 -15.64 13.32 29.73
CA CYS A 119 -15.28 12.11 30.47
C CYS A 119 -14.90 10.96 29.53
N ALA A 120 -13.70 10.44 29.71
CA ALA A 120 -13.31 9.06 29.53
C ALA A 120 -12.96 8.51 30.94
N TRP A 121 -13.91 8.67 31.85
CA TRP A 121 -13.70 8.51 33.28
C TRP A 121 -13.72 7.05 33.71
N GLY A 122 -12.74 6.65 34.48
CA GLY A 122 -12.48 5.28 34.94
C GLY A 122 -11.07 4.82 34.62
N LEU A 123 -10.31 5.63 33.83
CA LEU A 123 -8.89 5.39 33.60
C LEU A 123 -8.12 5.52 34.94
N ASN A 124 -7.04 4.78 35.07
CA ASN A 124 -6.17 4.86 36.23
C ASN A 124 -4.70 4.93 35.76
N ALA A 125 -4.12 6.12 35.86
CA ALA A 125 -2.73 6.40 35.52
C ALA A 125 -1.77 6.13 36.69
N SER A 126 -1.84 4.95 37.31
CA SER A 126 -1.03 4.58 38.46
C SER A 126 0.25 3.80 38.12
N GLY A 127 0.38 3.31 36.91
CA GLY A 127 1.56 2.57 36.45
C GLY A 127 2.73 3.48 36.06
N THR A 128 3.92 2.89 35.95
CA THR A 128 5.16 3.61 35.63
C THR A 128 5.20 4.14 34.20
N ASN A 129 4.35 3.61 33.31
CA ASN A 129 4.24 4.00 31.91
C ASN A 129 2.99 4.85 31.64
N ASP A 130 2.15 5.07 32.64
CA ASP A 130 0.87 5.73 32.47
C ASP A 130 1.07 7.24 32.45
N ASN A 131 0.44 7.91 31.51
CA ASN A 131 0.51 9.39 31.47
C ASN A 131 -0.71 9.99 30.75
N GLY A 132 -0.93 11.29 31.02
CA GLY A 132 -1.84 12.14 30.26
C GLY A 132 -1.04 13.27 29.61
N SER A 133 -0.99 13.29 28.29
CA SER A 133 -0.21 14.21 27.49
C SER A 133 -1.08 14.99 26.53
N ILE A 134 -0.59 16.16 26.08
CA ILE A 134 -1.28 16.99 25.09
C ILE A 134 -0.44 17.29 23.86
N LYS A 135 -1.12 17.45 22.73
CA LYS A 135 -0.51 17.95 21.49
C LYS A 135 -1.56 18.67 20.65
N VAL A 136 -1.14 19.68 19.91
CA VAL A 136 -1.98 20.36 18.91
C VAL A 136 -1.58 19.85 17.54
N PHE A 137 -2.57 19.40 16.76
CA PHE A 137 -2.41 19.00 15.37
C PHE A 137 -3.12 19.97 14.44
N GLY A 138 -2.66 20.06 13.20
CA GLY A 138 -3.25 20.91 12.17
C GLY A 138 -2.78 22.38 12.24
N THR A 139 -3.34 23.17 11.36
CA THR A 139 -3.09 24.62 11.24
C THR A 139 -4.40 25.40 11.35
N ALA A 140 -4.33 26.61 11.95
CA ALA A 140 -5.50 27.47 12.05
C ALA A 140 -6.12 27.71 10.65
N PRO A 141 -7.45 27.71 10.51
CA PRO A 141 -8.49 27.60 11.56
C PRO A 141 -8.99 26.15 11.82
N ASN A 142 -8.23 25.12 11.48
CA ASN A 142 -8.63 23.71 11.56
C ASN A 142 -7.71 22.92 12.48
N ARG A 143 -7.43 23.44 13.67
CA ARG A 143 -6.59 22.77 14.66
C ARG A 143 -7.39 21.79 15.51
N GLN A 144 -6.70 20.79 16.03
CA GLN A 144 -7.23 19.84 17.00
C GLN A 144 -6.33 19.83 18.23
N LEU A 145 -6.91 19.95 19.42
CA LEU A 145 -6.22 19.74 20.68
C LEU A 145 -6.49 18.30 21.14
N TRP A 146 -5.45 17.51 21.17
CA TRP A 146 -5.50 16.13 21.65
C TRP A 146 -5.02 16.04 23.08
N ILE A 147 -5.83 15.43 23.93
CA ILE A 147 -5.51 15.04 25.31
C ILE A 147 -5.46 13.53 25.33
N HIS A 148 -4.27 12.96 25.38
CA HIS A 148 -4.02 11.53 25.24
C HIS A 148 -3.65 10.89 26.56
N TYR A 149 -4.36 9.85 26.92
CA TYR A 149 -4.09 8.98 28.06
C TYR A 149 -3.46 7.68 27.58
N SER A 150 -2.21 7.42 27.92
CA SER A 150 -1.48 6.24 27.46
C SER A 150 -1.24 5.23 28.57
N SER A 151 -1.35 3.95 28.22
CA SER A 151 -1.07 2.78 29.07
C SER A 151 -1.94 2.67 30.35
N CYS A 152 -2.99 3.48 30.49
CA CYS A 152 -3.79 3.51 31.70
C CYS A 152 -4.57 2.21 31.89
N THR A 153 -4.64 1.70 33.12
CA THR A 153 -5.50 0.57 33.44
C THR A 153 -6.96 1.00 33.52
N ASN A 154 -7.90 0.06 33.28
CA ASN A 154 -9.33 0.31 33.34
C ASN A 154 -10.09 -1.00 33.61
N GLY A 155 -10.73 -1.10 34.75
CA GLY A 155 -11.40 -2.34 35.14
C GLY A 155 -10.44 -3.52 35.17
N THR A 156 -10.69 -4.53 34.32
CA THR A 156 -9.77 -5.67 34.08
C THR A 156 -8.88 -5.51 32.89
N ILE A 157 -8.96 -4.39 32.15
CA ILE A 157 -8.09 -4.07 31.05
C ILE A 157 -6.71 -3.69 31.57
N GLY A 158 -5.67 -4.42 31.20
CA GLY A 158 -4.33 -4.25 31.72
C GLY A 158 -3.66 -2.95 31.30
N TRP A 159 -3.98 -2.47 30.09
CA TRP A 159 -3.59 -1.15 29.57
C TRP A 159 -4.57 -0.71 28.48
N SER A 160 -4.78 0.59 28.38
CA SER A 160 -5.65 1.24 27.40
C SER A 160 -5.11 2.59 26.98
N TYR A 161 -5.44 3.00 25.77
CA TYR A 161 -5.07 4.26 25.16
C TYR A 161 -6.33 4.97 24.70
N TYR A 162 -6.60 6.13 25.33
CA TYR A 162 -7.77 6.95 25.02
C TYR A 162 -7.36 8.40 24.77
N SER A 163 -8.06 9.07 23.87
CA SER A 163 -7.87 10.51 23.67
C SER A 163 -9.20 11.26 23.80
N ILE A 164 -9.13 12.46 24.38
CA ILE A 164 -10.19 13.48 24.26
C ILE A 164 -9.67 14.49 23.25
N VAL A 165 -10.48 14.82 22.24
CA VAL A 165 -10.09 15.73 21.16
C VAL A 165 -11.09 16.89 21.07
N LEU A 166 -10.55 18.12 21.06
CA LEU A 166 -11.33 19.34 20.84
C LEU A 166 -10.99 19.90 19.45
N VAL A 167 -12.01 20.26 18.66
CA VAL A 167 -11.83 20.71 17.27
C VAL A 167 -12.11 22.20 17.14
N GLU A 168 -11.14 22.94 16.60
CA GLU A 168 -11.26 24.36 16.33
C GLU A 168 -12.35 24.64 15.29
N GLY A 169 -13.15 25.70 15.54
CA GLY A 169 -14.12 26.24 14.60
C GLY A 169 -15.48 25.50 14.55
N THR A 170 -15.51 24.21 14.90
CA THR A 170 -16.75 23.42 14.94
C THR A 170 -17.24 23.16 16.34
N ASP A 171 -16.40 23.38 17.37
CA ASP A 171 -16.66 23.05 18.78
C ASP A 171 -17.04 21.57 19.01
N GLN A 172 -16.66 20.67 18.07
CA GLN A 172 -16.88 19.24 18.19
C GLN A 172 -15.90 18.64 19.23
N ILE A 173 -16.39 17.64 19.94
CA ILE A 173 -15.64 16.89 20.95
C ILE A 173 -15.63 15.44 20.54
N PHE A 174 -14.45 14.82 20.57
CA PHE A 174 -14.32 13.38 20.37
C PHE A 174 -13.74 12.74 21.61
N VAL A 175 -14.18 11.51 21.92
CA VAL A 175 -13.47 10.56 22.76
C VAL A 175 -13.10 9.41 21.87
N VAL A 176 -11.80 9.12 21.75
CA VAL A 176 -11.25 8.10 20.86
C VAL A 176 -10.67 6.99 21.72
N ASP A 177 -11.16 5.78 21.48
CA ASP A 177 -10.59 4.53 21.96
C ASP A 177 -9.62 4.02 20.91
N GLN A 178 -8.30 4.10 21.16
CA GLN A 178 -7.29 3.85 20.17
C GLN A 178 -6.70 2.45 20.26
N ARG A 179 -6.60 1.92 21.50
CA ARG A 179 -5.90 0.65 21.67
C ARG A 179 -6.11 0.09 23.08
N ASN A 180 -6.38 -1.21 23.19
CA ASN A 180 -6.63 -1.85 24.49
C ASN A 180 -6.12 -3.29 24.52
N THR A 181 -5.78 -3.77 25.73
CA THR A 181 -5.78 -5.22 25.98
C THR A 181 -7.21 -5.73 26.16
N THR A 182 -7.38 -7.03 25.96
CA THR A 182 -8.68 -7.68 26.22
C THR A 182 -9.05 -7.59 27.70
N GLY A 183 -10.31 -7.33 28.00
CA GLY A 183 -10.84 -7.22 29.35
C GLY A 183 -12.21 -6.56 29.42
N ALA A 184 -12.87 -6.62 30.56
CA ALA A 184 -14.07 -5.84 30.83
C ALA A 184 -13.66 -4.44 31.29
N GLY A 185 -14.13 -3.40 30.60
CA GLY A 185 -13.88 -2.02 30.95
C GLY A 185 -14.92 -1.48 31.92
N ASP A 186 -14.54 -0.43 32.64
CA ASP A 186 -15.35 0.33 33.60
C ASP A 186 -15.28 1.82 33.26
N LEU A 187 -15.56 2.20 32.00
CA LEU A 187 -15.51 3.59 31.61
C LEU A 187 -16.88 4.25 31.54
N THR A 188 -16.95 5.47 32.04
CA THR A 188 -17.98 6.44 31.70
C THR A 188 -17.46 7.33 30.58
N ILE A 189 -18.02 7.19 29.41
CA ILE A 189 -17.79 8.11 28.29
C ILE A 189 -18.99 9.03 28.17
N GLY A 190 -18.74 10.34 28.24
CA GLY A 190 -19.83 11.31 28.21
C GLY A 190 -19.40 12.74 28.49
N ILE A 191 -20.40 13.60 28.56
CA ILE A 191 -20.25 15.04 28.89
C ILE A 191 -21.14 15.36 30.08
N GLN A 192 -20.58 15.92 31.15
CA GLN A 192 -21.33 16.55 32.21
C GLN A 192 -21.39 18.07 32.00
N ILE A 193 -22.58 18.59 31.74
CA ILE A 193 -22.82 20.01 31.56
C ILE A 193 -22.85 20.72 32.89
N ASP A 194 -23.68 20.17 33.82
CA ASP A 194 -23.83 20.62 35.18
C ASP A 194 -24.32 19.46 36.06
N GLY A 195 -24.56 19.72 37.34
CA GLY A 195 -25.00 18.69 38.30
C GLY A 195 -26.39 18.07 38.03
N THR A 196 -27.08 18.49 36.95
CA THR A 196 -28.42 17.98 36.58
C THR A 196 -28.48 17.53 35.12
N ASN A 197 -27.58 17.99 34.28
CA ASN A 197 -27.59 17.76 32.86
C ASN A 197 -26.28 17.07 32.41
N ALA A 198 -26.42 15.92 31.76
CA ALA A 198 -25.31 15.17 31.21
C ALA A 198 -25.75 14.35 29.98
N VAL A 199 -24.79 13.95 29.16
CA VAL A 199 -24.96 12.98 28.10
C VAL A 199 -24.02 11.82 28.36
N ASN A 200 -24.55 10.62 28.45
CA ASN A 200 -23.81 9.38 28.61
C ASN A 200 -23.83 8.61 27.28
N VAL A 201 -22.71 8.05 26.89
CA VAL A 201 -22.66 7.06 25.84
C VAL A 201 -23.34 5.77 26.35
N THR A 202 -24.07 5.11 25.45
CA THR A 202 -24.70 3.82 25.75
C THR A 202 -23.65 2.82 26.26
N GLY A 203 -23.93 2.20 27.38
CA GLY A 203 -23.01 1.29 28.07
C GLY A 203 -22.28 1.92 29.26
N SER A 204 -22.21 3.28 29.35
CA SER A 204 -21.67 3.92 30.55
C SER A 204 -22.50 3.55 31.81
N PRO A 205 -21.88 3.28 32.97
CA PRO A 205 -20.44 3.46 33.30
C PRO A 205 -19.55 2.23 33.01
N ALA A 206 -19.97 1.28 32.23
CA ALA A 206 -19.24 0.05 31.94
C ALA A 206 -18.92 -0.10 30.43
N VAL A 207 -18.51 1.00 29.81
CA VAL A 207 -18.03 0.93 28.40
C VAL A 207 -16.73 0.16 28.40
N GLY A 208 -16.74 -0.98 27.69
CA GLY A 208 -15.54 -1.80 27.46
C GLY A 208 -14.69 -1.33 26.29
N ALA A 209 -13.56 -1.99 26.10
CA ALA A 209 -12.68 -1.81 24.94
C ALA A 209 -13.46 -2.05 23.64
N GLN A 210 -13.35 -1.11 22.71
CA GLN A 210 -13.92 -1.20 21.38
C GLN A 210 -12.81 -1.38 20.32
N ALA A 211 -11.67 -0.69 20.49
CA ALA A 211 -10.48 -0.87 19.67
C ALA A 211 -9.72 -2.14 20.07
N GLY A 212 -8.93 -2.67 19.11
CA GLY A 212 -8.10 -3.86 19.33
C GLY A 212 -6.77 -3.57 20.02
N THR A 213 -5.83 -4.51 19.88
CA THR A 213 -4.47 -4.38 20.43
C THR A 213 -3.48 -3.77 19.41
N ASN A 214 -3.90 -3.62 18.18
CA ASN A 214 -3.07 -3.11 17.10
C ASN A 214 -2.99 -1.57 17.15
N PRO A 215 -1.84 -0.93 16.88
CA PRO A 215 -1.74 0.52 16.73
C PRO A 215 -2.21 1.01 15.34
N ASP A 216 -3.13 0.34 14.70
CA ASP A 216 -3.65 0.69 13.38
C ASP A 216 -4.90 1.58 13.54
N PRO A 217 -4.92 2.81 12.99
CA PRO A 217 -6.10 3.67 13.03
C PRO A 217 -7.38 3.04 12.47
N ALA A 218 -7.26 2.00 11.65
CA ALA A 218 -8.42 1.32 11.07
C ALA A 218 -9.29 0.58 12.10
N ASP A 219 -8.73 0.17 13.27
CA ASP A 219 -9.47 -0.50 14.34
C ASP A 219 -9.85 0.42 15.51
N ASP A 220 -9.52 1.71 15.43
CA ASP A 220 -9.93 2.69 16.42
C ASP A 220 -11.45 2.81 16.51
N TYR A 221 -11.93 3.25 17.66
CA TYR A 221 -13.35 3.52 17.87
C TYR A 221 -13.54 4.90 18.48
N HIS A 222 -14.46 5.71 17.94
CA HIS A 222 -14.66 7.08 18.38
C HIS A 222 -16.11 7.37 18.76
N TYR A 223 -16.26 8.31 19.69
CA TYR A 223 -17.52 8.92 20.12
C TYR A 223 -17.43 10.42 19.82
N GLU A 224 -18.24 10.87 18.89
CA GLU A 224 -18.33 12.27 18.46
C GLU A 224 -19.50 12.95 19.17
N PHE A 225 -19.24 14.00 19.96
CA PHE A 225 -20.26 14.80 20.61
C PHE A 225 -20.43 16.13 19.88
N ILE A 226 -21.67 16.42 19.52
CA ILE A 226 -22.07 17.60 18.75
C ILE A 226 -23.01 18.44 19.61
N GLN A 227 -22.77 19.76 19.65
CA GLN A 227 -23.63 20.69 20.37
C GLN A 227 -24.96 20.86 19.63
N GLY A 228 -26.06 20.95 20.39
CA GLY A 228 -27.39 21.20 19.88
C GLY A 228 -28.33 20.00 19.99
N VAL A 229 -29.47 20.11 19.34
CA VAL A 229 -30.49 19.05 19.28
C VAL A 229 -30.28 18.27 17.98
N GLN A 230 -30.19 16.98 18.10
CA GLN A 230 -30.11 16.11 16.91
C GLN A 230 -31.32 16.36 16.00
N SER A 231 -31.05 16.59 14.72
CA SER A 231 -32.10 16.71 13.72
C SER A 231 -32.98 15.46 13.68
N PRO A 232 -34.31 15.59 13.51
CA PRO A 232 -35.15 14.43 13.27
C PRO A 232 -34.76 13.65 12.01
N ASN A 233 -34.37 14.34 10.95
CA ASN A 233 -34.06 13.76 9.66
C ASN A 233 -32.72 14.30 9.17
N GLU A 234 -31.77 13.41 8.99
CA GLU A 234 -30.43 13.73 8.50
C GLU A 234 -29.80 12.48 7.92
N ILE A 235 -29.44 12.51 6.64
CA ILE A 235 -28.75 11.42 5.95
C ILE A 235 -27.39 11.90 5.48
N LYS A 236 -26.38 11.07 5.61
CA LYS A 236 -25.02 11.30 5.08
C LYS A 236 -24.65 10.20 4.11
N LEU A 237 -24.03 10.52 2.98
CA LEU A 237 -23.31 9.56 2.17
C LEU A 237 -21.93 9.33 2.82
N GLN A 238 -21.78 8.18 3.48
CA GLN A 238 -20.57 7.86 4.24
C GLN A 238 -19.44 7.38 3.35
N SER A 239 -19.75 6.51 2.37
CA SER A 239 -18.78 6.05 1.38
C SER A 239 -19.41 5.91 0.00
N PHE A 240 -18.56 6.02 -1.02
CA PHE A 240 -18.85 5.65 -2.39
C PHE A 240 -17.79 4.63 -2.83
N ASP A 241 -18.20 3.35 -2.91
CA ASP A 241 -17.33 2.19 -3.02
C ASP A 241 -17.04 1.89 -4.50
N LEU A 242 -16.34 2.80 -5.17
CA LEU A 242 -15.92 2.66 -6.57
C LEU A 242 -14.43 2.42 -6.65
N LEU A 243 -14.04 1.33 -7.30
CA LEU A 243 -12.63 1.03 -7.55
C LEU A 243 -12.04 2.01 -8.58
N PRO A 244 -10.75 2.36 -8.46
CA PRO A 244 -10.08 3.27 -9.40
C PRO A 244 -9.96 2.69 -10.81
N TYR A 245 -10.00 1.38 -10.94
CA TYR A 245 -10.00 0.65 -12.21
C TYR A 245 -11.17 -0.32 -12.25
N VAL A 246 -11.87 -0.36 -13.38
CA VAL A 246 -13.03 -1.24 -13.58
C VAL A 246 -12.97 -1.89 -14.96
N ALA A 247 -13.60 -3.05 -15.10
CA ALA A 247 -13.85 -3.63 -16.41
C ALA A 247 -14.82 -2.75 -17.18
N ALA A 248 -14.64 -2.62 -18.49
CA ALA A 248 -15.63 -1.96 -19.33
C ALA A 248 -16.95 -2.72 -19.34
N GLY A 249 -18.06 -2.00 -19.42
CA GLY A 249 -19.41 -2.55 -19.35
C GLY A 249 -20.19 -2.00 -18.16
N ASN A 250 -21.07 -2.81 -17.59
CA ASN A 250 -21.93 -2.40 -16.49
C ASN A 250 -21.17 -2.45 -15.15
N VAL A 251 -21.03 -1.30 -14.50
CA VAL A 251 -20.39 -1.12 -13.20
C VAL A 251 -21.45 -0.75 -12.16
N ASN A 252 -21.55 -1.52 -11.09
CA ASN A 252 -22.47 -1.22 -10.01
C ASN A 252 -22.02 0.03 -9.25
N MET A 253 -22.95 0.93 -9.00
CA MET A 253 -22.74 2.11 -8.16
C MET A 253 -23.14 1.75 -6.74
N VAL A 254 -22.15 1.54 -5.89
CA VAL A 254 -22.30 1.07 -4.50
C VAL A 254 -21.92 2.20 -3.56
N GLY A 255 -22.72 2.44 -2.55
CA GLY A 255 -22.42 3.42 -1.51
C GLY A 255 -22.98 3.00 -0.17
N THR A 256 -22.48 3.61 0.89
CA THR A 256 -23.00 3.43 2.25
C THR A 256 -23.55 4.76 2.75
N VAL A 257 -24.77 4.74 3.25
CA VAL A 257 -25.37 5.88 3.96
C VAL A 257 -25.30 5.67 5.46
N ARG A 258 -25.30 6.76 6.20
CA ARG A 258 -25.44 6.80 7.64
C ARG A 258 -26.61 7.70 8.03
N ASN A 259 -27.42 7.24 8.97
CA ASN A 259 -28.49 8.04 9.55
C ASN A 259 -27.94 8.89 10.72
N LEU A 260 -27.80 10.19 10.50
CA LEU A 260 -27.42 11.15 11.52
C LEU A 260 -28.64 11.79 12.21
N GLY A 261 -29.85 11.48 11.72
CA GLY A 261 -31.11 11.91 12.32
C GLY A 261 -31.56 11.05 13.48
N SER A 262 -32.47 11.58 14.32
CA SER A 262 -33.08 10.83 15.42
C SER A 262 -34.19 9.87 14.97
N ASN A 263 -34.83 10.14 13.81
CA ASN A 263 -35.85 9.26 13.25
C ASN A 263 -35.21 8.15 12.41
N PRO A 264 -35.76 6.93 12.41
CA PRO A 264 -35.32 5.88 11.48
C PRO A 264 -35.55 6.29 10.03
N ILE A 265 -34.57 6.02 9.15
CA ILE A 265 -34.72 6.20 7.70
C ILE A 265 -35.37 4.95 7.11
N THR A 266 -36.51 5.13 6.46
CA THR A 266 -37.25 4.02 5.81
C THR A 266 -37.16 4.05 4.29
N GLN A 267 -36.76 5.19 3.73
CA GLN A 267 -36.48 5.37 2.31
C GLN A 267 -35.61 6.61 2.06
N PHE A 268 -34.87 6.61 0.97
CA PHE A 268 -34.08 7.76 0.53
C PHE A 268 -33.88 7.72 -1.00
N GLY A 269 -33.70 8.90 -1.59
CA GLY A 269 -33.31 9.04 -2.98
C GLY A 269 -31.81 8.82 -3.15
N VAL A 270 -31.41 8.27 -4.27
CA VAL A 270 -30.02 8.12 -4.69
C VAL A 270 -29.87 8.52 -6.15
N SER A 271 -28.77 9.18 -6.48
CA SER A 271 -28.43 9.50 -7.86
C SER A 271 -26.93 9.45 -8.06
N TYR A 272 -26.51 9.18 -9.28
CA TYR A 272 -25.12 9.39 -9.69
C TYR A 272 -25.08 10.14 -11.02
N ASP A 273 -24.03 10.95 -11.22
CA ASP A 273 -23.75 11.65 -12.47
C ASP A 273 -22.30 11.39 -12.90
N ALA A 274 -22.16 10.80 -14.09
CA ALA A 274 -20.87 10.52 -14.72
C ALA A 274 -20.57 11.50 -15.90
N GLY A 275 -21.17 12.70 -15.87
CA GLY A 275 -21.00 13.74 -16.88
C GLY A 275 -22.06 13.78 -17.97
N SER A 276 -23.06 12.88 -17.93
CA SER A 276 -24.19 12.86 -18.88
C SER A 276 -25.52 13.30 -18.28
N GLY A 277 -25.48 13.81 -17.06
CA GLY A 277 -26.64 14.13 -16.25
C GLY A 277 -27.00 13.04 -15.23
N PRO A 278 -27.77 13.38 -14.19
CA PRO A 278 -28.02 12.48 -13.07
C PRO A 278 -28.92 11.31 -13.46
N VAL A 279 -28.48 10.10 -13.10
CA VAL A 279 -29.29 8.88 -13.11
C VAL A 279 -29.87 8.71 -11.71
N THR A 280 -31.19 8.74 -11.59
CA THR A 280 -31.88 8.77 -10.29
C THR A 280 -32.48 7.40 -9.94
N GLY A 281 -32.53 7.10 -8.66
CA GLY A 281 -33.16 5.92 -8.08
C GLY A 281 -33.71 6.19 -6.69
N THR A 282 -34.38 5.22 -6.11
CA THR A 282 -34.91 5.29 -4.74
C THR A 282 -34.65 3.96 -4.04
N VAL A 283 -34.13 4.02 -2.83
CA VAL A 283 -34.01 2.89 -1.91
C VAL A 283 -35.21 2.93 -0.96
N THR A 284 -35.96 1.84 -0.90
CA THR A 284 -37.18 1.72 -0.08
C THR A 284 -37.17 0.43 0.74
N GLY A 285 -38.03 0.38 1.77
CA GLY A 285 -38.19 -0.82 2.58
C GLY A 285 -37.01 -1.09 3.53
N VAL A 286 -36.21 -0.09 3.82
CA VAL A 286 -35.13 -0.15 4.79
C VAL A 286 -35.63 0.32 6.16
N ASN A 287 -34.84 0.04 7.20
CA ASN A 287 -35.04 0.59 8.54
C ASN A 287 -33.66 0.89 9.14
N ILE A 288 -33.17 2.11 8.92
CA ILE A 288 -31.84 2.54 9.38
C ILE A 288 -32.06 3.35 10.67
N PRO A 289 -31.74 2.77 11.84
CA PRO A 289 -31.91 3.49 13.11
C PRO A 289 -30.95 4.68 13.17
N SER A 290 -31.17 5.57 14.15
CA SER A 290 -30.23 6.66 14.43
C SER A 290 -28.81 6.08 14.61
N ASN A 291 -27.82 6.72 14.02
CA ASN A 291 -26.42 6.30 13.92
C ASN A 291 -26.17 5.00 13.12
N GLY A 292 -27.21 4.36 12.61
CA GLY A 292 -27.08 3.16 11.77
C GLY A 292 -26.56 3.46 10.38
N THR A 293 -25.95 2.48 9.76
CA THR A 293 -25.45 2.51 8.38
C THR A 293 -26.23 1.53 7.50
N TYR A 294 -26.25 1.80 6.20
CA TYR A 294 -26.82 0.91 5.21
C TYR A 294 -26.08 1.00 3.88
N GLN A 295 -25.54 -0.14 3.42
CA GLN A 295 -24.94 -0.22 2.10
C GLN A 295 -26.03 -0.45 1.06
N PHE A 296 -26.01 0.31 -0.03
CA PHE A 296 -26.95 0.19 -1.12
C PHE A 296 -26.23 0.00 -2.47
N ILE A 297 -26.95 -0.56 -3.42
CA ILE A 297 -26.54 -0.62 -4.82
C ILE A 297 -27.59 0.16 -5.60
N HIS A 298 -27.16 1.13 -6.42
CA HIS A 298 -28.07 1.88 -7.30
C HIS A 298 -28.73 0.92 -8.29
N SER A 299 -30.06 1.05 -8.49
CA SER A 299 -30.84 0.13 -9.33
C SER A 299 -30.42 0.08 -10.81
N THR A 300 -29.75 1.14 -11.28
CA THR A 300 -29.23 1.24 -12.65
C THR A 300 -27.70 1.29 -12.56
N PRO A 301 -26.96 0.34 -13.14
CA PRO A 301 -25.50 0.40 -13.20
C PRO A 301 -25.06 1.48 -14.19
N LEU A 302 -23.84 1.98 -14.03
CA LEU A 302 -23.17 2.80 -15.02
C LEU A 302 -22.62 1.92 -16.14
N THR A 303 -23.03 2.18 -17.38
CA THR A 303 -22.40 1.52 -18.54
C THR A 303 -21.18 2.30 -18.97
N THR A 304 -20.00 1.71 -18.77
CA THR A 304 -18.70 2.32 -19.10
C THR A 304 -18.20 1.87 -20.47
N VAL A 305 -17.44 2.77 -21.11
CA VAL A 305 -16.79 2.53 -22.42
C VAL A 305 -15.32 2.23 -22.17
N ALA A 306 -14.81 1.20 -22.81
CA ALA A 306 -13.41 0.78 -22.71
C ALA A 306 -12.43 1.95 -23.00
N GLY A 307 -11.42 2.10 -22.16
CA GLY A 307 -10.39 3.14 -22.24
C GLY A 307 -10.81 4.51 -21.72
N SER A 308 -12.07 4.70 -21.32
CA SER A 308 -12.60 5.97 -20.86
C SER A 308 -12.38 6.18 -19.35
N ALA A 309 -12.07 7.41 -18.97
CA ALA A 309 -12.01 7.85 -17.58
C ALA A 309 -13.34 8.53 -17.17
N TYR A 310 -13.75 8.34 -15.94
CA TYR A 310 -14.98 8.86 -15.38
C TYR A 310 -14.69 9.57 -14.07
N SER A 311 -15.31 10.74 -13.87
CA SER A 311 -15.46 11.38 -12.56
C SER A 311 -16.93 11.30 -12.23
N ILE A 312 -17.27 10.55 -11.19
CA ILE A 312 -18.66 10.20 -10.87
C ILE A 312 -19.00 10.83 -9.53
N ASN A 313 -20.02 11.68 -9.54
CA ASN A 313 -20.59 12.23 -8.33
C ASN A 313 -21.80 11.38 -7.92
N MET A 314 -21.77 10.82 -6.71
CA MET A 314 -22.92 10.14 -6.10
C MET A 314 -23.56 11.05 -5.06
N THR A 315 -24.88 11.14 -5.07
CA THR A 315 -25.64 11.97 -4.15
C THR A 315 -26.80 11.18 -3.56
N VAL A 316 -27.01 11.33 -2.26
CA VAL A 316 -28.21 10.83 -1.57
C VAL A 316 -29.11 11.99 -1.18
N SER A 317 -30.40 11.74 -1.00
CA SER A 317 -31.36 12.77 -0.63
C SER A 317 -32.51 12.22 0.22
N MET A 318 -32.97 13.01 1.16
CA MET A 318 -34.10 12.66 2.00
C MET A 318 -34.93 13.91 2.30
N VAL A 319 -36.25 13.73 2.44
CA VAL A 319 -37.13 14.82 2.81
C VAL A 319 -36.87 15.25 4.25
N GLY A 320 -36.64 16.55 4.45
CA GLY A 320 -36.37 17.12 5.76
C GLY A 320 -34.93 17.05 6.21
N ASP A 321 -34.03 16.58 5.35
CA ASP A 321 -32.59 16.63 5.54
C ASP A 321 -32.11 18.08 5.70
N VAL A 322 -31.30 18.32 6.71
CA VAL A 322 -30.87 19.67 7.09
C VAL A 322 -29.47 20.03 6.63
N ASN A 323 -28.63 19.03 6.32
CA ASN A 323 -27.24 19.24 5.90
C ASN A 323 -26.93 18.56 4.58
N MET A 324 -27.37 19.11 3.49
CA MET A 324 -27.13 18.57 2.16
C MET A 324 -25.64 18.60 1.73
N ALA A 325 -24.76 19.23 2.50
CA ALA A 325 -23.33 19.30 2.16
C ALA A 325 -22.58 17.95 2.35
N ASN A 326 -23.12 17.06 3.18
CA ASN A 326 -22.55 15.73 3.46
C ASN A 326 -23.19 14.60 2.63
N ASN A 327 -24.06 14.96 1.68
CA ASN A 327 -24.86 14.02 0.89
C ASN A 327 -24.17 13.55 -0.39
N SER A 328 -23.04 14.10 -0.74
CA SER A 328 -22.40 13.82 -2.03
C SER A 328 -20.93 13.46 -1.85
N LEU A 329 -20.49 12.45 -2.61
CA LEU A 329 -19.10 12.07 -2.75
C LEU A 329 -18.76 11.91 -4.23
N THR A 330 -17.55 12.31 -4.60
CA THR A 330 -17.03 12.12 -5.96
C THR A 330 -15.92 11.07 -5.92
N SER A 331 -15.99 10.12 -6.86
CA SER A 331 -14.95 9.12 -7.07
C SER A 331 -14.58 9.05 -8.55
N ASN A 332 -13.33 8.67 -8.83
CA ASN A 332 -12.84 8.55 -10.21
C ASN A 332 -12.58 7.09 -10.55
N ALA A 333 -12.89 6.70 -11.78
CA ALA A 333 -12.58 5.36 -12.28
C ALA A 333 -12.14 5.42 -13.74
N VAL A 334 -11.30 4.46 -14.14
CA VAL A 334 -10.93 4.22 -15.54
C VAL A 334 -11.48 2.86 -15.95
N ALA A 335 -12.27 2.82 -17.01
CA ALA A 335 -12.74 1.59 -17.62
C ALA A 335 -11.66 1.02 -18.52
N LEU A 336 -11.08 -0.11 -18.14
CA LEU A 336 -9.97 -0.72 -18.85
C LEU A 336 -10.43 -1.37 -20.14
N THR A 337 -9.58 -1.33 -21.19
CA THR A 337 -9.83 -2.01 -22.49
C THR A 337 -9.79 -3.53 -22.33
N SER A 338 -9.00 -4.02 -21.39
CA SER A 338 -8.95 -5.42 -20.94
C SER A 338 -8.43 -5.47 -19.50
N ILE A 339 -8.63 -6.58 -18.81
CA ILE A 339 -8.09 -6.81 -17.48
C ILE A 339 -6.79 -7.62 -17.63
N PRO A 340 -5.62 -7.01 -17.41
CA PRO A 340 -4.36 -7.74 -17.43
C PRO A 340 -4.18 -8.56 -16.14
N SER A 341 -3.45 -9.66 -16.24
CA SER A 341 -2.95 -10.35 -15.05
C SER A 341 -1.93 -9.48 -14.31
N ARG A 342 -1.89 -9.64 -13.00
CA ARG A 342 -0.88 -9.00 -12.16
C ARG A 342 0.27 -9.96 -11.91
N THR A 343 1.48 -9.56 -12.24
CA THR A 343 2.71 -10.18 -11.73
C THR A 343 3.12 -9.41 -10.49
N VAL A 344 3.19 -10.10 -9.38
CA VAL A 344 3.42 -9.51 -8.06
C VAL A 344 4.91 -9.54 -7.74
N VAL A 345 5.44 -8.45 -7.19
CA VAL A 345 6.86 -8.36 -6.78
C VAL A 345 6.99 -8.46 -5.27
N GLY A 346 7.83 -9.37 -4.81
CA GLY A 346 8.24 -9.47 -3.42
C GLY A 346 9.66 -8.94 -3.24
N GLU A 347 9.85 -7.94 -2.41
CA GLU A 347 11.15 -7.40 -2.04
C GLU A 347 11.45 -7.79 -0.60
N GLU A 348 12.61 -8.41 -0.36
CA GLU A 348 13.08 -8.74 0.98
C GLU A 348 14.25 -7.84 1.36
N ARG A 349 14.19 -7.20 2.52
CA ARG A 349 15.37 -6.60 3.15
C ARG A 349 16.11 -7.65 3.92
N THR A 350 17.34 -7.93 3.50
CA THR A 350 18.16 -9.05 3.97
C THR A 350 19.62 -8.66 4.21
N GLY A 351 20.44 -9.60 4.67
CA GLY A 351 21.89 -9.45 4.81
C GLY A 351 22.53 -10.70 5.37
N THR A 352 23.78 -10.98 4.96
CA THR A 352 24.56 -12.15 5.41
C THR A 352 24.75 -12.18 6.93
N TRP A 353 24.80 -11.03 7.57
CA TRP A 353 24.94 -10.86 9.03
C TRP A 353 23.66 -11.14 9.82
N CYS A 354 22.52 -11.25 9.14
CA CYS A 354 21.20 -11.37 9.76
C CYS A 354 20.82 -12.84 9.95
N GLY A 355 20.89 -13.34 11.17
CA GLY A 355 20.64 -14.76 11.47
C GLY A 355 19.19 -15.24 11.24
N TRP A 356 18.22 -14.31 11.16
CA TRP A 356 16.82 -14.62 10.84
C TRP A 356 16.49 -14.53 9.34
N CYS A 357 17.42 -14.05 8.52
CA CYS A 357 17.18 -13.77 7.10
C CYS A 357 17.05 -15.04 6.21
N PRO A 358 17.56 -16.21 6.56
CA PRO A 358 17.28 -17.41 5.75
C PRO A 358 15.80 -17.66 5.47
N ARG A 359 14.88 -17.27 6.38
CA ARG A 359 13.43 -17.45 6.15
C ARG A 359 12.88 -16.60 5.00
N GLY A 360 13.52 -15.47 4.70
CA GLY A 360 13.10 -14.64 3.60
C GLY A 360 13.56 -15.22 2.26
N ALA A 361 14.80 -15.70 2.17
CA ALA A 361 15.30 -16.42 1.01
C ALA A 361 14.41 -17.65 0.69
N VAL A 362 14.09 -18.46 1.71
CA VAL A 362 13.14 -19.58 1.59
C VAL A 362 11.75 -19.12 1.15
N GLY A 363 11.29 -17.97 1.67
CA GLY A 363 10.01 -17.38 1.29
C GLY A 363 9.96 -16.93 -0.17
N LEU A 364 10.98 -16.24 -0.67
CA LEU A 364 11.08 -15.81 -2.07
C LEU A 364 11.14 -17.02 -3.01
N ALA A 365 12.03 -17.98 -2.73
CA ALA A 365 12.19 -19.20 -3.54
C ALA A 365 10.87 -19.99 -3.62
N GLY A 366 10.17 -20.16 -2.50
CA GLY A 366 8.90 -20.88 -2.46
C GLY A 366 7.79 -20.18 -3.24
N MET A 367 7.74 -18.87 -3.21
CA MET A 367 6.75 -18.08 -3.95
C MET A 367 7.04 -18.10 -5.46
N GLU A 368 8.26 -17.88 -5.89
CA GLU A 368 8.60 -17.88 -7.32
C GLU A 368 8.42 -19.25 -7.98
N ALA A 369 8.64 -20.32 -7.23
CA ALA A 369 8.42 -21.69 -7.73
C ALA A 369 6.93 -22.04 -7.94
N THR A 370 6.00 -21.34 -7.29
CA THR A 370 4.59 -21.76 -7.22
C THR A 370 3.57 -20.75 -7.76
N SER A 371 3.98 -19.53 -8.11
CA SER A 371 3.05 -18.44 -8.49
C SER A 371 3.69 -17.45 -9.47
N ASP A 372 2.84 -16.58 -10.07
CA ASP A 372 3.27 -15.40 -10.84
C ASP A 372 3.85 -14.34 -9.90
N PHE A 373 5.05 -14.61 -9.41
CA PHE A 373 5.76 -13.82 -8.41
C PHE A 373 7.20 -13.59 -8.86
N ILE A 374 7.73 -12.41 -8.59
CA ILE A 374 9.14 -12.08 -8.82
C ILE A 374 9.75 -11.73 -7.47
N GLY A 375 10.74 -12.51 -7.05
CA GLY A 375 11.49 -12.27 -5.83
C GLY A 375 12.66 -11.32 -6.06
N ILE A 376 12.93 -10.41 -5.10
CA ILE A 376 14.09 -9.52 -5.09
C ILE A 376 14.69 -9.50 -3.68
N ALA A 377 15.92 -9.94 -3.53
CA ALA A 377 16.70 -9.83 -2.30
C ALA A 377 17.49 -8.51 -2.30
N VAL A 378 17.14 -7.61 -1.38
CA VAL A 378 17.79 -6.31 -1.20
C VAL A 378 18.73 -6.41 0.01
N HIS A 379 20.00 -6.60 -0.27
CA HIS A 379 21.05 -6.78 0.73
C HIS A 379 21.44 -5.48 1.43
N ASN A 380 21.78 -5.57 2.72
CA ASN A 380 22.21 -4.48 3.57
C ASN A 380 23.55 -4.78 4.25
N SER A 381 24.48 -3.85 4.18
CA SER A 381 25.76 -3.88 4.94
C SER A 381 26.56 -5.16 4.77
N ASP A 382 26.53 -5.76 3.58
CA ASP A 382 27.26 -6.93 3.17
C ASP A 382 27.81 -6.76 1.74
N PRO A 383 28.60 -7.74 1.20
CA PRO A 383 29.21 -7.59 -0.13
C PRO A 383 28.24 -7.44 -1.30
N MET A 384 26.97 -7.79 -1.14
CA MET A 384 25.93 -7.74 -2.16
C MET A 384 25.06 -6.47 -2.09
N THR A 385 25.42 -5.51 -1.22
CA THR A 385 24.62 -4.31 -0.96
C THR A 385 24.63 -3.34 -2.13
N ILE A 386 23.45 -2.96 -2.62
CA ILE A 386 23.24 -1.80 -3.48
C ILE A 386 22.69 -0.67 -2.62
N SER A 387 23.57 0.28 -2.24
CA SER A 387 23.28 1.32 -1.25
C SER A 387 22.04 2.17 -1.57
N ASN A 388 21.81 2.50 -2.87
CA ASN A 388 20.66 3.30 -3.27
C ASN A 388 19.36 2.51 -3.20
N TYR A 389 19.40 1.20 -3.43
CA TYR A 389 18.24 0.35 -3.29
C TYR A 389 17.90 0.14 -1.82
N ASP A 390 18.85 -0.31 -1.02
CA ASP A 390 18.67 -0.52 0.42
C ASP A 390 18.20 0.73 1.15
N GLY A 391 18.82 1.89 0.86
CA GLY A 391 18.39 3.16 1.45
C GLY A 391 17.01 3.62 0.99
N GLY A 392 16.71 3.44 -0.30
CA GLY A 392 15.43 3.88 -0.88
C GLY A 392 14.25 3.04 -0.42
N ILE A 393 14.41 1.71 -0.34
CA ILE A 393 13.31 0.81 0.02
C ILE A 393 12.83 0.99 1.47
N ALA A 394 13.66 1.53 2.34
CA ALA A 394 13.32 1.80 3.74
C ALA A 394 12.12 2.74 3.93
N THR A 395 11.72 3.47 2.90
CA THR A 395 10.53 4.33 2.92
C THR A 395 9.23 3.53 2.95
N TRP A 396 9.20 2.37 2.30
CA TRP A 396 8.00 1.52 2.19
C TRP A 396 8.08 0.22 2.97
N ILE A 397 9.27 -0.33 3.12
CA ILE A 397 9.50 -1.58 3.87
C ILE A 397 10.29 -1.24 5.13
N PRO A 398 9.75 -1.50 6.34
CA PRO A 398 10.40 -1.14 7.61
C PRO A 398 11.85 -1.60 7.71
N SER A 399 12.66 -0.83 8.48
CA SER A 399 14.11 -1.05 8.62
C SER A 399 14.48 -2.19 9.57
N SER A 400 13.62 -3.20 9.76
CA SER A 400 13.95 -4.45 10.46
C SER A 400 14.42 -5.51 9.47
N PHE A 401 15.19 -6.49 9.95
CA PHE A 401 15.77 -7.56 9.12
C PHE A 401 15.46 -8.93 9.72
N PRO A 402 14.92 -9.90 8.93
CA PRO A 402 14.35 -9.67 7.61
C PRO A 402 12.98 -9.00 7.69
N THR A 403 12.69 -8.18 6.71
CA THR A 403 11.33 -7.68 6.46
C THR A 403 11.04 -7.80 4.97
N GLY A 404 9.88 -8.32 4.63
CA GLY A 404 9.38 -8.42 3.26
C GLY A 404 8.35 -7.36 2.94
N GLY A 405 8.24 -7.01 1.67
CA GLY A 405 7.16 -6.21 1.12
C GLY A 405 6.68 -6.78 -0.19
N VAL A 406 5.37 -6.74 -0.43
CA VAL A 406 4.75 -7.15 -1.67
C VAL A 406 4.17 -5.92 -2.36
N ASP A 407 4.61 -5.65 -3.58
CA ASP A 407 4.29 -4.47 -4.38
C ASP A 407 4.51 -3.15 -3.61
N ARG A 408 5.29 -3.14 -2.52
CA ARG A 408 5.50 -2.03 -1.57
C ARG A 408 4.22 -1.53 -0.88
N VAL A 409 3.18 -2.36 -0.83
CA VAL A 409 1.87 -2.08 -0.21
C VAL A 409 1.68 -2.93 1.04
N ASN A 410 1.84 -4.24 0.92
CA ASN A 410 1.74 -5.16 2.05
C ASN A 410 3.13 -5.47 2.58
N THR A 411 3.39 -5.21 3.85
CA THR A 411 4.71 -5.42 4.46
C THR A 411 4.62 -6.30 5.70
N GLY A 412 5.69 -7.02 6.02
CA GLY A 412 5.72 -7.86 7.19
C GLY A 412 6.83 -8.90 7.20
N ASN A 413 6.65 -9.94 8.00
CA ASN A 413 7.58 -11.07 8.04
C ASN A 413 7.59 -11.80 6.68
N PRO A 414 8.74 -11.97 6.02
CA PRO A 414 8.82 -12.60 4.70
C PRO A 414 8.38 -14.08 4.69
N ALA A 415 8.32 -14.76 5.84
CA ALA A 415 7.66 -16.06 5.94
C ALA A 415 6.16 -16.02 5.54
N ASN A 416 5.56 -14.83 5.50
CA ASN A 416 4.16 -14.60 5.15
C ASN A 416 3.98 -14.05 3.73
N PHE A 417 4.95 -14.16 2.84
CA PHE A 417 4.83 -13.70 1.45
C PHE A 417 3.57 -14.25 0.76
N SER A 418 3.17 -15.49 1.03
CA SER A 418 1.96 -16.08 0.46
C SER A 418 0.67 -15.33 0.87
N VAL A 419 0.59 -14.86 2.12
CA VAL A 419 -0.55 -14.07 2.62
C VAL A 419 -0.54 -12.67 2.00
N MET A 420 0.64 -12.04 1.95
CA MET A 420 0.81 -10.72 1.32
C MET A 420 0.52 -10.77 -0.18
N TYR A 421 0.95 -11.82 -0.87
CA TYR A 421 0.63 -12.08 -2.29
C TYR A 421 -0.87 -12.24 -2.52
N ALA A 422 -1.55 -13.06 -1.70
CA ALA A 422 -2.99 -13.27 -1.80
C ALA A 422 -3.79 -11.97 -1.65
N GLY A 423 -3.28 -11.04 -0.87
CA GLY A 423 -3.85 -9.69 -0.70
C GLY A 423 -3.62 -8.76 -1.90
N ARG A 424 -2.84 -9.15 -2.91
CA ARG A 424 -2.48 -8.29 -4.06
C ARG A 424 -2.82 -8.87 -5.43
N VAL A 425 -2.68 -10.17 -5.60
CA VAL A 425 -2.74 -10.84 -6.93
C VAL A 425 -4.06 -10.59 -7.67
N ASN A 426 -5.15 -10.38 -6.95
CA ASN A 426 -6.48 -10.12 -7.52
C ASN A 426 -6.82 -8.63 -7.67
N ASP A 427 -5.96 -7.73 -7.22
CA ASP A 427 -6.18 -6.30 -7.38
C ASP A 427 -6.07 -5.92 -8.85
N LEU A 428 -7.04 -5.16 -9.34
CA LEU A 428 -7.02 -4.69 -10.71
C LEU A 428 -5.84 -3.75 -10.93
N THR A 429 -5.09 -4.00 -11.98
CA THR A 429 -4.01 -3.13 -12.44
C THR A 429 -4.34 -2.55 -13.81
N PRO A 430 -4.01 -1.28 -14.10
CA PRO A 430 -4.30 -0.67 -15.38
C PRO A 430 -3.24 -0.97 -16.45
N CYS A 431 -2.20 -1.72 -16.12
CA CYS A 431 -1.04 -1.90 -16.99
C CYS A 431 -0.43 -3.30 -16.85
N LYS A 432 0.35 -3.68 -17.83
CA LYS A 432 1.19 -4.89 -17.82
C LYS A 432 2.53 -4.64 -18.51
N VAL A 433 3.49 -5.49 -18.23
CA VAL A 433 4.73 -5.61 -18.99
C VAL A 433 4.53 -6.66 -20.07
N ASN A 434 4.54 -6.25 -21.35
CA ASN A 434 4.37 -7.15 -22.49
C ASN A 434 5.63 -7.94 -22.77
N SER A 435 6.80 -7.29 -22.67
CA SER A 435 8.10 -7.93 -22.86
C SER A 435 9.21 -7.19 -22.12
N VAL A 436 10.19 -7.95 -21.68
CA VAL A 436 11.49 -7.46 -21.23
C VAL A 436 12.54 -8.18 -22.08
N THR A 437 13.18 -7.44 -22.97
CA THR A 437 14.19 -7.96 -23.90
C THR A 437 15.53 -7.30 -23.64
N TYR A 438 16.61 -7.90 -24.15
CA TYR A 438 17.92 -7.30 -24.03
C TYR A 438 18.73 -7.48 -25.31
N THR A 439 19.66 -6.56 -25.54
CA THR A 439 20.73 -6.71 -26.52
C THR A 439 22.07 -6.79 -25.78
N SER A 440 23.01 -7.53 -26.33
CA SER A 440 24.30 -7.83 -25.70
C SER A 440 25.44 -7.46 -26.67
N THR A 441 26.33 -6.59 -26.21
CA THR A 441 27.60 -6.28 -26.88
C THR A 441 28.75 -7.03 -26.21
N ALA A 442 29.99 -6.82 -26.68
CA ALA A 442 31.15 -7.42 -26.00
C ALA A 442 31.27 -7.04 -24.51
N THR A 443 30.84 -5.83 -24.14
CA THR A 443 31.08 -5.26 -22.79
C THR A 443 29.82 -4.91 -22.04
N ASN A 444 28.68 -4.74 -22.71
CA ASN A 444 27.46 -4.23 -22.08
C ASN A 444 26.23 -5.03 -22.46
N ILE A 445 25.22 -4.92 -21.60
CA ILE A 445 23.84 -5.36 -21.83
C ILE A 445 22.96 -4.13 -21.85
N THR A 446 22.03 -4.04 -22.79
CA THR A 446 21.02 -2.99 -22.87
C THR A 446 19.64 -3.61 -22.83
N VAL A 447 18.84 -3.22 -21.86
CA VAL A 447 17.49 -3.77 -21.64
C VAL A 447 16.46 -2.84 -22.26
N THR A 448 15.48 -3.43 -22.96
CA THR A 448 14.31 -2.72 -23.50
C THR A 448 13.05 -3.37 -22.94
N ALA A 449 12.11 -2.56 -22.48
CA ALA A 449 10.81 -3.02 -22.00
C ALA A 449 9.69 -2.42 -22.84
N ASP A 450 8.73 -3.25 -23.22
CA ASP A 450 7.44 -2.84 -23.75
C ASP A 450 6.38 -3.02 -22.66
N VAL A 451 5.71 -1.94 -22.32
CA VAL A 451 4.62 -1.94 -21.33
C VAL A 451 3.35 -1.46 -22.00
N GLU A 452 2.21 -1.95 -21.55
CA GLU A 452 0.91 -1.60 -22.11
C GLU A 452 -0.03 -1.10 -21.03
N PHE A 453 -0.68 0.03 -21.29
CA PHE A 453 -1.70 0.62 -20.44
C PHE A 453 -3.08 0.38 -21.04
N MET A 454 -4.01 -0.14 -20.22
CA MET A 454 -5.37 -0.53 -20.64
C MET A 454 -6.36 0.64 -20.53
N GLY A 455 -5.91 1.82 -20.17
CA GLY A 455 -6.65 3.07 -20.10
C GLY A 455 -5.67 4.23 -19.95
N THR A 456 -6.12 5.45 -20.21
CA THR A 456 -5.33 6.64 -19.91
C THR A 456 -5.30 6.88 -18.41
N ILE A 457 -4.12 6.77 -17.81
CA ILE A 457 -3.92 6.84 -16.35
C ILE A 457 -3.23 8.16 -15.99
N SER A 458 -3.86 8.94 -15.13
CA SER A 458 -3.26 10.17 -14.60
C SER A 458 -2.28 9.85 -13.47
N GLY A 459 -1.18 10.58 -13.41
CA GLY A 459 -0.12 10.44 -12.43
C GLY A 459 1.26 10.31 -13.05
N ASP A 460 2.30 10.32 -12.22
CA ASP A 460 3.69 10.08 -12.63
C ASP A 460 4.03 8.61 -12.41
N TYR A 461 4.00 7.85 -13.49
CA TYR A 461 4.42 6.43 -13.52
C TYR A 461 5.77 6.33 -14.19
N ARG A 462 6.61 5.46 -13.67
CA ARG A 462 7.97 5.26 -14.16
C ARG A 462 8.31 3.79 -14.28
N LEU A 463 9.25 3.47 -15.18
CA LEU A 463 9.83 2.14 -15.26
C LEU A 463 11.07 2.06 -14.39
N SER A 464 11.10 1.10 -13.48
CA SER A 464 12.27 0.76 -12.68
C SER A 464 12.85 -0.55 -13.18
N LEU A 465 14.11 -0.53 -13.59
CA LEU A 465 14.86 -1.74 -13.93
C LEU A 465 15.75 -2.13 -12.76
N VAL A 466 15.59 -3.36 -12.33
CA VAL A 466 16.50 -4.06 -11.41
C VAL A 466 17.04 -5.27 -12.15
N THR A 467 18.34 -5.50 -12.09
CA THR A 467 18.90 -6.76 -12.57
C THR A 467 19.22 -7.64 -11.39
N LEU A 468 18.94 -8.91 -11.52
CA LEU A 468 19.13 -9.92 -10.50
C LEU A 468 20.20 -10.93 -10.95
N GLU A 469 20.87 -11.55 -10.01
CA GLU A 469 21.75 -12.72 -10.25
C GLU A 469 21.46 -13.78 -9.19
N ASP A 470 21.37 -15.02 -9.62
CA ASP A 470 21.11 -16.19 -8.80
C ASP A 470 22.41 -17.01 -8.63
N ASP A 471 22.40 -17.96 -7.68
CA ASP A 471 23.51 -18.85 -7.37
C ASP A 471 24.81 -18.09 -7.01
N LEU A 472 24.73 -16.94 -6.35
CA LEU A 472 25.93 -16.18 -5.99
C LEU A 472 26.70 -16.86 -4.88
N ILE A 473 27.90 -17.37 -5.22
CA ILE A 473 28.80 -18.11 -4.33
C ILE A 473 30.13 -17.36 -4.20
N ASN A 474 30.60 -17.19 -2.95
CA ASN A 474 31.94 -16.70 -2.68
C ASN A 474 32.43 -17.24 -1.32
N SER A 475 33.73 -17.50 -1.22
CA SER A 475 34.39 -18.03 0.00
C SER A 475 34.98 -16.93 0.90
N ASP A 476 34.90 -15.66 0.50
CA ASP A 476 35.45 -14.56 1.25
C ASP A 476 34.67 -14.28 2.54
N ALA A 477 35.36 -13.70 3.53
CA ALA A 477 34.72 -13.27 4.77
C ALA A 477 33.61 -12.23 4.45
N GLY A 478 32.44 -12.39 5.09
CA GLY A 478 31.26 -11.56 4.85
C GLY A 478 30.25 -12.18 3.88
N TRP A 479 30.59 -13.28 3.20
CA TRP A 479 29.67 -14.05 2.36
C TRP A 479 29.02 -15.24 3.08
N ALA A 480 29.48 -15.60 4.28
CA ALA A 480 28.84 -16.63 5.08
C ALA A 480 27.56 -16.07 5.73
N GLN A 481 26.46 -16.80 5.60
CA GLN A 481 25.18 -16.45 6.18
C GLN A 481 25.13 -16.80 7.67
N VAL A 482 24.91 -15.82 8.53
CA VAL A 482 24.58 -16.09 9.95
C VAL A 482 23.24 -16.81 10.03
N ASN A 483 23.17 -17.87 10.85
CA ASN A 483 22.04 -18.79 10.86
C ASN A 483 21.52 -19.08 12.26
N TYR A 484 20.45 -18.39 12.69
CA TYR A 484 19.82 -18.63 13.99
C TYR A 484 18.87 -19.84 14.03
N TYR A 485 18.72 -20.56 12.91
CA TYR A 485 17.96 -21.82 12.85
C TYR A 485 18.80 -23.03 13.23
N ASP A 486 20.11 -22.89 13.26
CA ASP A 486 21.02 -24.02 13.65
C ASP A 486 20.60 -24.63 15.00
N GLY A 487 20.69 -25.98 15.07
CA GLY A 487 20.25 -26.74 16.23
C GLY A 487 18.73 -26.90 16.39
N GLY A 488 17.92 -26.39 15.46
CA GLY A 488 16.46 -26.60 15.40
C GLY A 488 15.64 -25.90 16.48
N GLY A 489 16.26 -25.12 17.37
CA GLY A 489 15.58 -24.43 18.48
C GLY A 489 14.56 -23.37 18.03
N ASN A 490 14.72 -22.84 16.82
CA ASN A 490 13.85 -21.84 16.20
C ASN A 490 12.96 -22.43 15.07
N GLY A 491 12.76 -23.74 15.08
CA GLY A 491 11.96 -24.49 14.13
C GLY A 491 12.78 -25.05 12.96
N LEU A 492 12.17 -25.95 12.20
CA LEU A 492 12.72 -26.46 10.96
C LEU A 492 12.59 -25.41 9.86
N MET A 493 13.60 -25.29 9.01
CA MET A 493 13.63 -24.32 7.92
C MET A 493 14.29 -24.98 6.70
N THR A 494 13.45 -25.57 5.85
CA THR A 494 13.87 -26.25 4.63
C THR A 494 13.60 -25.36 3.42
N ASP A 495 14.59 -25.17 2.58
CA ASP A 495 14.41 -24.50 1.29
C ASP A 495 13.54 -25.40 0.39
N PRO A 496 12.41 -24.91 -0.15
CA PRO A 496 11.47 -25.74 -0.90
C PRO A 496 11.96 -26.10 -2.33
N VAL A 497 12.98 -25.42 -2.84
CA VAL A 497 13.53 -25.61 -4.18
C VAL A 497 14.75 -26.51 -4.14
N THR A 498 15.71 -26.20 -3.25
CA THR A 498 16.98 -26.94 -3.14
C THR A 498 16.91 -28.12 -2.18
N GLY A 499 15.95 -28.09 -1.24
CA GLY A 499 15.88 -29.06 -0.14
C GLY A 499 16.91 -28.82 0.97
N PHE A 500 17.62 -27.69 0.94
CA PHE A 500 18.60 -27.35 1.97
C PHE A 500 17.93 -27.10 3.32
N GLU A 501 18.47 -27.72 4.38
CA GLU A 501 17.88 -27.64 5.72
C GLU A 501 18.73 -26.75 6.65
N TRP A 502 18.27 -25.54 6.87
CA TRP A 502 18.96 -24.53 7.69
C TRP A 502 19.09 -24.92 9.16
N SER A 503 18.14 -25.70 9.68
CA SER A 503 18.15 -26.11 11.10
C SER A 503 19.26 -27.08 11.49
N THR A 504 20.00 -27.64 10.51
CA THR A 504 21.11 -28.58 10.72
C THR A 504 22.41 -28.13 10.05
N ALA A 505 22.45 -26.93 9.50
CA ALA A 505 23.52 -26.48 8.61
C ALA A 505 24.71 -25.82 9.31
N GLY A 506 24.59 -25.53 10.62
CA GLY A 506 25.62 -24.80 11.37
C GLY A 506 25.40 -23.27 11.35
N ASP A 507 26.26 -22.50 12.06
CA ASP A 507 26.25 -21.05 12.14
C ASP A 507 27.70 -20.52 12.21
N PRO A 508 28.16 -19.72 11.23
CA PRO A 508 27.50 -19.35 9.97
C PRO A 508 27.56 -20.49 8.92
N VAL A 509 26.74 -20.38 7.87
CA VAL A 509 26.71 -21.28 6.71
C VAL A 509 27.44 -20.64 5.54
N ASN A 510 28.38 -21.32 4.92
CA ASN A 510 29.05 -20.78 3.72
C ASN A 510 28.10 -20.80 2.52
N SER A 511 28.25 -19.83 1.63
CA SER A 511 27.37 -19.70 0.45
C SER A 511 27.37 -20.94 -0.45
N VAL A 512 28.51 -21.66 -0.55
CA VAL A 512 28.62 -22.88 -1.33
C VAL A 512 27.80 -24.04 -0.76
N ASP A 513 27.56 -24.04 0.55
CA ASP A 513 26.90 -25.16 1.23
C ASP A 513 25.39 -25.19 0.99
N PHE A 514 24.75 -24.00 0.80
CA PHE A 514 23.34 -23.89 0.49
C PHE A 514 23.03 -23.60 -1.00
N GLY A 515 24.05 -23.59 -1.87
CA GLY A 515 23.87 -23.43 -3.31
C GLY A 515 24.06 -22.00 -3.83
N GLY A 516 24.25 -21.02 -2.97
CA GLY A 516 24.40 -19.61 -3.31
C GLY A 516 23.22 -18.74 -2.89
N TYR A 517 23.38 -17.42 -3.02
CA TYR A 517 22.30 -16.46 -2.82
C TYR A 517 21.54 -16.26 -4.12
N ASP A 518 20.22 -16.36 -4.06
CA ASP A 518 19.31 -16.17 -5.17
C ASP A 518 18.59 -14.83 -5.09
N HIS A 519 18.03 -14.38 -6.22
CA HIS A 519 17.23 -13.15 -6.34
C HIS A 519 18.02 -11.88 -5.97
N VAL A 520 19.33 -11.92 -5.96
CA VAL A 520 20.18 -10.82 -5.49
C VAL A 520 20.13 -9.65 -6.45
N ALA A 521 19.71 -8.48 -5.96
CA ALA A 521 19.71 -7.27 -6.74
C ALA A 521 21.16 -6.83 -7.05
N MET A 522 21.50 -6.70 -8.36
CA MET A 522 22.83 -6.34 -8.85
C MET A 522 22.91 -4.88 -9.31
N THR A 523 21.82 -4.34 -9.84
CA THR A 523 21.72 -2.92 -10.27
C THR A 523 20.32 -2.37 -10.02
N LEU A 524 20.26 -1.06 -9.87
CA LEU A 524 19.01 -0.30 -9.87
C LEU A 524 19.14 0.84 -10.89
N SER A 525 18.25 0.92 -11.87
CA SER A 525 18.26 1.97 -12.88
C SER A 525 18.10 3.36 -12.26
N SER A 526 18.80 4.35 -12.80
CA SER A 526 18.77 5.75 -12.35
C SER A 526 19.16 5.96 -10.87
N ASN A 527 19.57 4.90 -10.16
CA ASN A 527 19.77 4.91 -8.70
C ASN A 527 18.55 5.45 -7.92
N ASP A 528 17.36 5.31 -8.50
CA ASP A 528 16.10 5.78 -7.93
C ASP A 528 15.11 4.62 -7.84
N ILE A 529 14.68 4.32 -6.62
CA ILE A 529 13.73 3.25 -6.35
C ILE A 529 12.34 3.50 -6.96
N LEU A 530 12.01 4.77 -7.23
CA LEU A 530 10.76 5.16 -7.91
C LEU A 530 10.81 4.98 -9.43
N GLY A 531 11.95 4.54 -9.96
CA GLY A 531 12.15 4.30 -11.38
C GLY A 531 12.75 5.48 -12.14
N THR A 532 13.02 5.26 -13.42
CA THR A 532 13.72 6.20 -14.29
C THR A 532 12.81 7.36 -14.69
N PRO A 533 13.10 8.61 -14.29
CA PRO A 533 12.33 9.77 -14.72
C PRO A 533 12.26 9.86 -16.25
N GLY A 534 11.07 10.11 -16.80
CA GLY A 534 10.85 10.24 -18.25
C GLY A 534 10.83 8.91 -19.02
N SER A 535 10.87 7.76 -18.34
CA SER A 535 10.69 6.45 -18.97
C SER A 535 9.26 6.21 -19.47
N LEU A 536 8.31 6.93 -18.90
CA LEU A 536 6.91 7.02 -19.36
C LEU A 536 6.50 8.50 -19.44
N PRO A 537 5.42 8.82 -20.18
CA PRO A 537 4.89 10.18 -20.24
C PRO A 537 4.54 10.72 -18.85
N ALA A 538 5.03 11.91 -18.51
CA ALA A 538 4.77 12.56 -17.23
C ALA A 538 3.30 13.01 -17.11
N SER A 539 2.78 13.03 -15.89
CA SER A 539 1.43 13.48 -15.51
C SER A 539 0.26 12.63 -16.02
N SER A 540 0.40 11.93 -17.13
CA SER A 540 -0.62 11.02 -17.67
C SER A 540 0.00 10.08 -18.69
N VAL A 541 -0.22 8.78 -18.51
CA VAL A 541 0.20 7.74 -19.47
C VAL A 541 -1.00 7.37 -20.35
N PRO A 542 -0.95 7.61 -21.66
CA PRO A 542 -2.02 7.25 -22.57
C PRO A 542 -2.23 5.73 -22.66
N VAL A 543 -3.45 5.32 -23.02
CA VAL A 543 -3.75 3.93 -23.41
C VAL A 543 -2.86 3.48 -24.57
N GLY A 544 -2.37 2.23 -24.49
CA GLY A 544 -1.55 1.60 -25.54
C GLY A 544 -0.18 1.17 -25.06
N VAL A 545 0.67 0.81 -26.03
CA VAL A 545 2.02 0.29 -25.77
C VAL A 545 3.03 1.43 -25.72
N HIS A 546 3.90 1.39 -24.72
CA HIS A 546 5.02 2.29 -24.51
C HIS A 546 6.30 1.47 -24.41
N SER A 547 7.31 1.85 -25.21
CA SER A 547 8.61 1.19 -25.24
C SER A 547 9.67 2.10 -24.60
N TYR A 548 10.55 1.53 -23.79
CA TYR A 548 11.67 2.25 -23.19
C TYR A 548 12.92 1.39 -23.17
N THR A 549 14.04 2.00 -23.60
CA THR A 549 15.37 1.38 -23.56
C THR A 549 16.19 2.03 -22.45
N PHE A 550 16.64 1.21 -21.51
CA PHE A 550 17.45 1.66 -20.36
C PHE A 550 18.90 1.91 -20.77
N ALA A 551 19.62 2.63 -19.91
CA ALA A 551 21.07 2.81 -20.06
C ALA A 551 21.79 1.44 -20.04
N ALA A 552 22.86 1.35 -20.81
CA ALA A 552 23.66 0.14 -20.91
C ALA A 552 24.33 -0.23 -19.57
N ILE A 553 24.30 -1.49 -19.21
CA ILE A 553 24.87 -2.06 -17.99
C ILE A 553 26.14 -2.83 -18.33
N PRO A 554 27.27 -2.57 -17.67
CA PRO A 554 28.50 -3.32 -17.91
C PRO A 554 28.34 -4.81 -17.54
N LYS A 555 28.80 -5.71 -18.40
CA LYS A 555 28.81 -7.18 -18.13
C LYS A 555 29.64 -7.55 -16.91
N THR A 556 30.65 -6.74 -16.57
CA THR A 556 31.46 -6.92 -15.36
C THR A 556 30.70 -6.74 -14.06
N THR A 557 29.42 -6.32 -14.10
CA THR A 557 28.53 -6.27 -12.96
C THR A 557 28.18 -7.66 -12.45
N TYR A 558 28.20 -8.67 -13.31
CA TYR A 558 27.73 -10.02 -13.04
C TYR A 558 28.89 -11.02 -12.94
N ASN A 559 28.74 -12.02 -12.07
CA ASN A 559 29.65 -13.15 -11.99
C ASN A 559 29.35 -14.18 -13.09
N ASP A 560 28.05 -14.47 -13.29
CA ASP A 560 27.59 -15.39 -14.33
C ASP A 560 26.36 -14.82 -15.07
N LEU A 561 26.56 -14.43 -16.31
CA LEU A 561 25.48 -13.90 -17.14
C LEU A 561 24.32 -14.89 -17.37
N SER A 562 24.61 -16.21 -17.29
CA SER A 562 23.57 -17.24 -17.45
C SER A 562 22.63 -17.33 -16.25
N LYS A 563 23.01 -16.74 -15.12
CA LYS A 563 22.25 -16.64 -13.88
C LYS A 563 21.65 -15.26 -13.65
N ALA A 564 22.05 -14.29 -14.46
CA ALA A 564 21.56 -12.91 -14.34
C ALA A 564 20.40 -12.63 -15.32
N HIS A 565 19.44 -11.85 -14.88
CA HIS A 565 18.29 -11.44 -15.68
C HIS A 565 17.78 -10.03 -15.28
N ALA A 566 16.92 -9.46 -16.10
CA ALA A 566 16.33 -8.16 -15.85
C ALA A 566 14.89 -8.28 -15.34
N VAL A 567 14.55 -7.48 -14.35
CA VAL A 567 13.19 -7.26 -13.87
C VAL A 567 12.82 -5.80 -14.13
N VAL A 568 11.70 -5.58 -14.81
CA VAL A 568 11.16 -4.23 -15.04
C VAL A 568 9.83 -4.11 -14.29
N MET A 569 9.75 -3.11 -13.45
CA MET A 569 8.57 -2.77 -12.65
C MET A 569 7.95 -1.47 -13.16
N ILE A 570 6.62 -1.39 -13.22
CA ILE A 570 5.87 -0.16 -13.44
C ILE A 570 5.53 0.40 -12.06
N VAL A 571 6.11 1.54 -11.71
CA VAL A 571 6.03 2.14 -10.37
C VAL A 571 5.22 3.42 -10.42
N ASN A 572 4.26 3.58 -9.52
CA ASN A 572 3.64 4.86 -9.22
C ASN A 572 4.65 5.68 -8.38
N SER A 573 5.22 6.74 -8.95
CA SER A 573 6.31 7.48 -8.30
C SER A 573 5.85 8.30 -7.07
N VAL A 574 4.55 8.49 -6.89
CA VAL A 574 3.99 9.22 -5.73
C VAL A 574 3.82 8.30 -4.53
N THR A 575 3.26 7.11 -4.75
CA THR A 575 2.96 6.14 -3.68
C THR A 575 4.08 5.12 -3.47
N GLY A 576 4.98 4.95 -4.44
CA GLY A 576 5.97 3.88 -4.47
C GLY A 576 5.41 2.51 -4.89
N GLU A 577 4.11 2.38 -5.06
CA GLU A 577 3.44 1.12 -5.40
C GLU A 577 3.92 0.56 -6.74
N ILE A 578 4.24 -0.73 -6.75
CA ILE A 578 4.51 -1.48 -7.98
C ILE A 578 3.17 -1.94 -8.55
N MET A 579 2.82 -1.40 -9.73
CA MET A 579 1.54 -1.68 -10.38
C MET A 579 1.54 -3.03 -11.11
N ASN A 580 2.65 -3.40 -11.70
CA ASN A 580 2.89 -4.67 -12.38
C ASN A 580 4.38 -4.81 -12.72
N ALA A 581 4.82 -6.00 -13.07
CA ALA A 581 6.20 -6.26 -13.42
C ALA A 581 6.34 -7.34 -14.51
N GLY A 582 7.55 -7.48 -15.03
CA GLY A 582 7.93 -8.55 -15.91
C GLY A 582 9.43 -8.80 -15.85
N LYS A 583 9.85 -10.02 -16.21
CA LYS A 583 11.27 -10.39 -16.24
C LYS A 583 11.71 -10.86 -17.62
N SER A 584 12.99 -10.66 -17.93
CA SER A 584 13.61 -11.22 -19.13
C SER A 584 14.00 -12.70 -18.93
N SER A 585 14.39 -13.38 -20.00
CA SER A 585 15.25 -14.55 -19.87
C SER A 585 16.62 -14.15 -19.28
N SER A 586 17.38 -15.14 -18.80
CA SER A 586 18.74 -14.90 -18.34
C SER A 586 19.60 -14.29 -19.45
N PHE A 587 20.59 -13.48 -19.05
CA PHE A 587 21.56 -12.89 -19.96
C PHE A 587 22.58 -13.92 -20.45
N SER A 588 22.12 -15.03 -20.99
CA SER A 588 23.04 -16.01 -21.57
C SER A 588 23.99 -15.27 -22.51
N ALA A 589 25.24 -15.69 -22.56
CA ALA A 589 26.09 -15.29 -23.66
C ALA A 589 25.26 -15.57 -24.91
N GLN A 590 24.79 -14.52 -25.62
CA GLN A 590 24.17 -14.76 -26.90
C GLN A 590 25.19 -15.59 -27.67
N SER A 591 24.88 -16.85 -27.93
CA SER A 591 25.47 -17.49 -29.06
C SER A 591 25.23 -16.50 -30.21
N LEU A 592 26.18 -16.25 -31.01
CA LEU A 592 26.14 -15.31 -32.15
C LEU A 592 24.99 -15.58 -33.15
N ASP A 593 23.85 -16.06 -32.70
CA ASP A 593 22.77 -16.68 -33.47
C ASP A 593 21.58 -15.76 -33.81
N GLU A 594 21.55 -14.51 -33.32
CA GLU A 594 20.53 -13.57 -33.78
C GLU A 594 21.17 -12.36 -34.48
N LEU A 595 21.19 -12.40 -35.79
CA LEU A 595 21.47 -11.22 -36.61
C LEU A 595 20.33 -10.22 -36.46
N SER A 596 20.66 -8.94 -36.40
CA SER A 596 19.69 -7.85 -36.35
C SER A 596 18.69 -7.84 -37.50
N ASN A 597 19.04 -8.51 -38.61
CA ASN A 597 18.24 -8.55 -39.83
C ASN A 597 17.67 -9.93 -40.18
N VAL A 598 17.84 -10.96 -39.32
CA VAL A 598 17.34 -12.33 -39.61
C VAL A 598 16.49 -12.86 -38.48
N ALA A 599 15.27 -13.28 -38.81
CA ALA A 599 14.40 -14.02 -37.92
C ALA A 599 14.21 -15.47 -38.39
N ASN A 600 13.92 -16.36 -37.43
CA ASN A 600 13.52 -17.74 -37.73
C ASN A 600 14.54 -18.60 -38.53
N TYR A 601 15.86 -18.39 -38.40
CA TYR A 601 16.86 -19.22 -39.10
C TYR A 601 16.80 -20.67 -38.61
N LYS A 602 16.52 -21.59 -39.54
CA LYS A 602 16.41 -23.03 -39.33
C LYS A 602 17.18 -23.81 -40.38
N VAL A 603 17.83 -24.91 -39.93
CA VAL A 603 18.51 -25.89 -40.81
C VAL A 603 17.83 -27.23 -40.59
N TYR A 604 17.27 -27.80 -41.66
CA TYR A 604 16.52 -29.06 -41.61
C TYR A 604 16.61 -29.87 -42.91
N PRO A 605 16.42 -31.20 -42.85
CA PRO A 605 16.38 -31.98 -41.61
C PRO A 605 17.75 -32.01 -40.90
N ASN A 606 17.73 -32.13 -39.57
CA ASN A 606 18.94 -32.27 -38.77
C ASN A 606 18.66 -33.31 -37.67
N PRO A 607 19.26 -34.51 -37.69
CA PRO A 607 20.23 -35.02 -38.67
C PRO A 607 19.70 -35.13 -40.09
N SER A 608 20.61 -35.05 -41.09
CA SER A 608 20.31 -35.18 -42.52
C SER A 608 21.05 -36.38 -43.13
N THR A 609 20.43 -37.03 -44.13
CA THR A 609 21.04 -38.11 -44.93
C THR A 609 21.65 -37.54 -46.26
N GLY A 610 21.51 -36.20 -46.49
CA GLY A 610 22.11 -35.59 -47.68
C GLY A 610 21.51 -34.24 -48.08
N SER A 611 20.22 -34.18 -48.36
CA SER A 611 19.60 -32.89 -48.72
C SER A 611 19.30 -32.04 -47.48
N VAL A 612 19.78 -30.81 -47.47
CA VAL A 612 19.62 -29.87 -46.34
C VAL A 612 18.96 -28.57 -46.84
N SER A 613 17.95 -28.11 -46.12
CA SER A 613 17.27 -26.84 -46.36
C SER A 613 17.57 -25.84 -45.26
N LEU A 614 17.73 -24.58 -45.64
CA LEU A 614 17.89 -23.43 -44.75
C LEU A 614 16.70 -22.53 -44.93
N ALA A 615 15.88 -22.38 -43.90
CA ALA A 615 14.78 -21.41 -43.89
C ALA A 615 15.14 -20.24 -42.96
N PHE A 616 14.96 -19.01 -43.45
CA PHE A 616 15.18 -17.79 -42.70
C PHE A 616 14.27 -16.67 -43.20
N ASN A 617 14.01 -15.69 -42.33
CA ASN A 617 13.21 -14.52 -42.67
C ASN A 617 14.08 -13.26 -42.55
N LEU A 618 14.22 -12.49 -43.62
CA LEU A 618 14.92 -11.20 -43.61
C LEU A 618 13.95 -10.08 -43.23
N LEU A 619 14.34 -9.30 -42.23
CA LEU A 619 13.56 -8.13 -41.79
C LEU A 619 13.72 -6.93 -42.76
N ASN A 620 14.87 -6.81 -43.39
CA ASN A 620 15.19 -5.81 -44.42
C ASN A 620 15.93 -6.47 -45.59
N ASN A 621 16.02 -5.79 -46.76
CA ASN A 621 16.83 -6.25 -47.88
C ASN A 621 18.28 -6.35 -47.46
N ALA A 622 18.96 -7.46 -47.83
CA ALA A 622 20.35 -7.73 -47.45
C ALA A 622 21.08 -8.61 -48.45
N ASN A 623 22.40 -8.54 -48.45
CA ASN A 623 23.24 -9.46 -49.20
C ASN A 623 23.44 -10.73 -48.35
N VAL A 624 23.03 -11.86 -48.89
CA VAL A 624 23.07 -13.15 -48.18
C VAL A 624 24.00 -14.13 -48.89
N SER A 625 24.86 -14.77 -48.11
CA SER A 625 25.67 -15.91 -48.57
C SER A 625 25.64 -17.03 -47.55
N VAL A 626 25.84 -18.26 -48.00
CA VAL A 626 25.87 -19.46 -47.17
C VAL A 626 27.23 -20.16 -47.31
N GLN A 627 27.80 -20.56 -46.17
CA GLN A 627 29.01 -21.33 -46.13
C GLN A 627 28.84 -22.51 -45.16
N VAL A 628 29.24 -23.71 -45.58
CA VAL A 628 29.24 -24.88 -44.68
C VAL A 628 30.68 -25.30 -44.43
N THR A 629 31.03 -25.50 -43.17
CA THR A 629 32.36 -25.97 -42.73
C THR A 629 32.28 -27.30 -41.97
N ASP A 630 33.33 -28.09 -42.05
CA ASP A 630 33.49 -29.26 -41.21
C ASP A 630 33.92 -28.86 -39.80
N ALA A 631 34.09 -29.86 -38.89
CA ALA A 631 34.49 -29.66 -37.50
C ALA A 631 35.91 -29.07 -37.36
N LEU A 632 36.73 -29.10 -38.40
CA LEU A 632 38.10 -28.54 -38.44
C LEU A 632 38.12 -27.12 -39.04
N GLY A 633 36.96 -26.59 -39.49
CA GLY A 633 36.83 -25.29 -40.11
C GLY A 633 37.06 -25.27 -41.62
N ASN A 634 37.26 -26.44 -42.27
CA ASN A 634 37.43 -26.50 -43.74
C ASN A 634 36.09 -26.26 -44.41
N ILE A 635 36.07 -25.39 -45.46
CA ILE A 635 34.86 -25.08 -46.24
C ILE A 635 34.53 -26.29 -47.12
N VAL A 636 33.33 -26.84 -46.96
CA VAL A 636 32.83 -27.97 -47.75
C VAL A 636 31.72 -27.61 -48.72
N HIS A 637 31.08 -26.43 -48.53
CA HIS A 637 30.08 -25.86 -49.45
C HIS A 637 30.05 -24.34 -49.33
N THR A 638 29.80 -23.65 -50.43
CA THR A 638 29.61 -22.18 -50.44
C THR A 638 28.57 -21.78 -51.49
N GLU A 639 27.64 -20.91 -51.07
CA GLU A 639 26.76 -20.15 -51.95
C GLU A 639 27.21 -18.69 -51.99
N ALA A 640 27.32 -18.13 -53.20
CA ALA A 640 27.80 -16.77 -53.41
C ALA A 640 26.80 -15.73 -52.82
N SER A 641 27.35 -14.60 -52.41
CA SER A 641 26.53 -13.49 -51.88
C SER A 641 25.56 -12.96 -52.93
N THR A 642 24.27 -12.89 -52.59
CA THR A 642 23.19 -12.42 -53.45
C THR A 642 22.30 -11.47 -52.67
N LEU A 643 21.89 -10.36 -53.28
CA LEU A 643 20.93 -9.43 -52.69
C LEU A 643 19.55 -10.09 -52.63
N MET A 644 19.00 -10.25 -51.43
CA MET A 644 17.66 -10.76 -51.18
C MET A 644 16.77 -9.68 -50.58
N VAL A 645 15.49 -9.70 -50.94
CA VAL A 645 14.51 -8.74 -50.39
C VAL A 645 14.02 -9.18 -48.98
N ALA A 646 13.45 -8.26 -48.21
CA ALA A 646 12.78 -8.61 -46.94
C ALA A 646 11.70 -9.67 -47.17
N GLY A 647 11.58 -10.62 -46.25
CA GLY A 647 10.62 -11.71 -46.29
C GLY A 647 11.23 -13.10 -46.05
N GLU A 648 10.41 -14.13 -46.23
CA GLU A 648 10.82 -15.53 -46.03
C GLU A 648 11.63 -16.05 -47.23
N HIS A 649 12.75 -16.71 -46.91
CA HIS A 649 13.65 -17.34 -47.87
C HIS A 649 13.93 -18.80 -47.52
N ASN A 650 14.17 -19.60 -48.53
CA ASN A 650 14.50 -21.01 -48.38
C ASN A 650 15.66 -21.32 -49.40
N ALA A 651 16.84 -21.59 -48.85
CA ALA A 651 17.98 -22.08 -49.58
C ALA A 651 18.19 -23.57 -49.32
N ALA A 652 18.78 -24.29 -50.25
CA ALA A 652 19.04 -25.71 -50.06
C ALA A 652 20.38 -26.12 -50.66
N PHE A 653 21.13 -26.95 -49.98
CA PHE A 653 22.34 -27.55 -50.52
C PHE A 653 22.34 -29.08 -50.42
N ASN A 654 23.10 -29.69 -51.32
CA ASN A 654 23.21 -31.14 -51.35
C ASN A 654 24.47 -31.61 -50.57
N GLY A 655 24.24 -32.16 -49.36
CA GLY A 655 25.26 -32.76 -48.51
C GLY A 655 25.52 -34.24 -48.75
N ALA A 656 24.98 -34.84 -49.84
CA ALA A 656 25.10 -36.28 -50.13
C ALA A 656 26.56 -36.75 -50.24
N ASN A 657 27.50 -35.88 -50.60
CA ASN A 657 28.92 -36.19 -50.70
C ASN A 657 29.71 -35.92 -49.41
N LEU A 658 29.07 -35.32 -48.38
CA LEU A 658 29.72 -35.10 -47.10
C LEU A 658 29.82 -36.43 -46.33
N ALA A 659 30.87 -36.63 -45.57
CA ALA A 659 31.02 -37.80 -44.66
C ALA A 659 30.06 -37.70 -43.49
N ASP A 660 29.79 -38.83 -42.83
CA ASP A 660 29.07 -38.82 -41.53
C ASP A 660 29.85 -37.96 -40.53
N GLY A 661 29.16 -37.04 -39.86
CA GLY A 661 29.82 -36.13 -38.95
C GLY A 661 29.07 -34.86 -38.65
N MET A 662 29.73 -33.97 -37.92
CA MET A 662 29.21 -32.66 -37.50
C MET A 662 29.77 -31.58 -38.45
N TYR A 663 28.86 -30.69 -38.87
CA TYR A 663 29.14 -29.55 -39.75
C TYR A 663 28.53 -28.30 -39.15
N PHE A 664 29.04 -27.12 -39.58
CA PHE A 664 28.53 -25.83 -39.23
C PHE A 664 28.03 -25.10 -40.47
N VAL A 665 26.77 -24.69 -40.47
CA VAL A 665 26.14 -23.93 -41.54
C VAL A 665 26.12 -22.47 -41.14
N ASN A 666 26.91 -21.66 -41.85
CA ASN A 666 27.11 -20.24 -41.64
C ASN A 666 26.29 -19.46 -42.63
N LEU A 667 25.27 -18.73 -42.15
CA LEU A 667 24.51 -17.77 -42.92
C LEU A 667 25.12 -16.38 -42.69
N ASN A 668 25.66 -15.77 -43.73
CA ASN A 668 26.20 -14.42 -43.68
C ASN A 668 25.18 -13.44 -44.30
N VAL A 669 24.82 -12.40 -43.55
CA VAL A 669 23.90 -11.36 -43.95
C VAL A 669 24.58 -10.01 -43.74
N ASP A 670 24.93 -9.31 -44.86
CA ASP A 670 25.66 -8.04 -44.87
C ASP A 670 26.93 -8.01 -44.02
N GLY A 671 27.61 -9.16 -43.90
CA GLY A 671 28.87 -9.31 -43.15
C GLY A 671 28.71 -9.89 -41.73
N GLU A 672 27.51 -9.94 -41.21
CA GLU A 672 27.20 -10.64 -39.94
C GLU A 672 26.91 -12.12 -40.22
N VAL A 673 27.37 -13.03 -39.35
CA VAL A 673 27.29 -14.50 -39.56
C VAL A 673 26.51 -15.17 -38.46
N ILE A 674 25.46 -15.92 -38.81
CA ILE A 674 24.79 -16.89 -37.96
C ILE A 674 25.27 -18.30 -38.29
N THR A 675 25.60 -19.08 -37.27
CA THR A 675 26.03 -20.48 -37.39
C THR A 675 25.01 -21.43 -36.76
N LYS A 676 24.60 -22.45 -37.51
CA LYS A 676 23.82 -23.59 -37.01
C LYS A 676 24.57 -24.89 -37.18
N ARG A 677 24.50 -25.75 -36.15
CA ARG A 677 25.07 -27.09 -36.22
C ARG A 677 24.20 -28.00 -37.09
N LEU A 678 24.83 -28.75 -37.99
CA LEU A 678 24.22 -29.77 -38.80
C LEU A 678 24.93 -31.11 -38.56
N THR A 679 24.16 -32.19 -38.40
CA THR A 679 24.68 -33.52 -38.33
C THR A 679 24.30 -34.29 -39.59
N ILE A 680 25.29 -34.87 -40.28
CA ILE A 680 25.08 -35.77 -41.42
C ILE A 680 25.22 -37.22 -40.90
N VAL A 681 24.25 -38.05 -41.24
CA VAL A 681 24.19 -39.48 -40.88
C VAL A 681 23.64 -40.22 -42.10
N LYS A 682 24.41 -41.14 -42.70
CA LYS A 682 24.01 -41.92 -43.88
C LYS A 682 23.55 -43.34 -43.51
#